data_3f51cd946a16a72894305480aff2f99e
#
_entry.id   3f51cd946a16a72894305480aff2f99e
#
_cell.length_a   1.000
_cell.length_b   1.000
_cell.length_c   1.000
_cell.angle_alpha   90.00
_cell.angle_beta   90.00
_cell.angle_gamma   90.00
#
_symmetry.space_group_name_H-M   'P 1'
#
loop_
_entity.id
_entity.type
_entity.pdbx_description
1 polymer ?
#
loop_
_entity_poly.entity_id
_entity_poly.type
_entity_poly.pdbx_seq_one_letter_code
_entity_poly.pdbx_strand_id
1 'polypeptide(L)'
;MGPKYGDAHSVGYELLYPQVLRAQGIFSPRTVNIHFGLEYIAENLDAPTVVLQYPSKRELIRELKKGYDYVGVSFLLAVMHKMKETVALIRQYAPTSKIVLGGYGTVLKDEVLKPYGDYICREEGVAFCRRLLKEPEISMPYQHPLIVSWLKVFGWKVSGTGKIFAGLGCPNGCDFCCTSHFFSRKHIKLLPEGKDIYAVAERYLDLDPSLVFLILDEDFLLNKKRAMQFRACVMKGGKKLSIFAFSSVKAISQYTVEEILEMGIDGFWIGYEGTRSNYAKQQGRPIADIFTEFREHGITVLTSMIVGFDYQNQEVVAEELDGLMQLKPALAQFLIYGPVPGTPFYERVMKENLLHDVYIKDPELMYRRGDGFTTLVKHPTLSPEAIERIQRWCFEEDFQRLGPSIYRVLEARLLGYQNLKHSPNPLLRAKAEYYASELRVAYPVFLAGRLLGPNAAVRRWIGDLERRIHAEMGRPAPSERFKSVMAVGAALWSALTLKLDWFQHPRLIRTTYRLPDKRWSAFEMWEELHRNVASPDFSIQVELQHAKQQVWMRLEGALSANDAEGLAHRIQESLARSKNHLVLDLKKLHWDKTTDLKPLREQLANYRSRICVVLPKLSAAHPEIILLASLFHQYRG
;
A
#
# COMPACT_ATOMS: atom_id res chain seq x y z
N MET A 1 -9.06 -3.55 -14.30
CA MET A 1 -8.14 -4.71 -14.46
C MET A 1 -6.73 -4.16 -14.64
N GLY A 2 -5.79 -4.50 -13.78
CA GLY A 2 -4.41 -4.06 -13.92
C GLY A 2 -3.70 -4.80 -15.07
N PRO A 3 -2.61 -4.25 -15.62
CA PRO A 3 -1.81 -4.91 -16.64
C PRO A 3 -1.13 -6.16 -16.07
N LYS A 4 -0.93 -7.16 -16.91
CA LYS A 4 0.01 -8.22 -16.60
C LYS A 4 1.44 -7.66 -16.59
N TYR A 5 2.34 -8.35 -15.92
CA TYR A 5 3.76 -8.11 -16.05
C TYR A 5 4.16 -8.11 -17.52
N GLY A 6 4.80 -7.04 -18.00
CA GLY A 6 5.22 -6.91 -19.40
C GLY A 6 4.31 -6.07 -20.30
N ASP A 7 3.08 -5.74 -19.89
CA ASP A 7 2.23 -4.83 -20.67
C ASP A 7 2.68 -3.37 -20.54
N ALA A 8 3.10 -3.01 -19.31
CA ALA A 8 3.78 -1.75 -19.00
C ALA A 8 4.74 -2.01 -17.84
N HIS A 9 6.01 -1.71 -18.00
CA HIS A 9 7.05 -2.11 -17.05
C HIS A 9 6.95 -1.45 -15.69
N SER A 10 6.41 -0.24 -15.60
CA SER A 10 6.27 0.53 -14.36
C SER A 10 4.88 0.44 -13.73
N VAL A 11 3.91 -0.09 -14.46
CA VAL A 11 2.51 -0.16 -14.01
C VAL A 11 2.12 -1.62 -13.85
N GLY A 12 2.13 -2.09 -12.62
CA GLY A 12 1.78 -3.46 -12.28
C GLY A 12 0.92 -3.53 -11.04
N TYR A 13 0.64 -4.75 -10.59
CA TYR A 13 -0.09 -5.00 -9.34
C TYR A 13 0.73 -4.67 -8.10
N GLU A 14 2.02 -4.45 -8.26
CA GLU A 14 2.98 -4.22 -7.20
C GLU A 14 3.66 -2.88 -7.38
N LEU A 15 3.89 -2.18 -6.28
CA LEU A 15 4.49 -0.86 -6.31
C LEU A 15 6.01 -0.91 -6.53
N LEU A 16 6.71 -1.74 -5.74
CA LEU A 16 8.18 -1.68 -5.69
C LEU A 16 8.87 -2.50 -6.77
N TYR A 17 8.37 -3.72 -7.05
CA TYR A 17 9.09 -4.63 -7.94
C TYR A 17 9.31 -4.06 -9.34
N PRO A 18 8.29 -3.58 -10.09
CA PRO A 18 8.52 -3.13 -11.45
C PRO A 18 9.40 -1.89 -11.54
N GLN A 19 9.37 -1.01 -10.54
CA GLN A 19 10.02 0.28 -10.60
C GLN A 19 11.38 0.34 -9.89
N VAL A 20 11.60 -0.46 -8.87
CA VAL A 20 12.77 -0.34 -7.98
C VAL A 20 13.57 -1.63 -7.88
N LEU A 21 12.93 -2.76 -7.71
CA LEU A 21 13.57 -4.00 -7.29
C LEU A 21 13.78 -5.02 -8.42
N ARG A 22 13.43 -4.68 -9.66
CA ARG A 22 13.45 -5.66 -10.77
C ARG A 22 14.82 -6.30 -11.04
N ALA A 23 15.92 -5.58 -10.82
CA ALA A 23 17.27 -6.12 -10.95
C ALA A 23 17.71 -6.98 -9.75
N GLN A 24 16.98 -6.95 -8.64
CA GLN A 24 17.33 -7.65 -7.41
C GLN A 24 16.75 -9.08 -7.34
N GLY A 25 15.94 -9.48 -8.31
CA GLY A 25 15.45 -10.84 -8.47
C GLY A 25 14.76 -11.39 -7.22
N ILE A 26 15.34 -12.43 -6.63
CA ILE A 26 14.81 -13.13 -5.46
C ILE A 26 14.74 -12.29 -4.17
N PHE A 27 15.46 -11.17 -4.11
CA PHE A 27 15.46 -10.28 -2.96
C PHE A 27 14.35 -9.23 -2.99
N SER A 28 13.39 -9.37 -3.93
CA SER A 28 12.28 -8.43 -4.09
C SER A 28 11.07 -8.87 -3.27
N PRO A 29 10.69 -8.15 -2.20
CA PRO A 29 9.43 -8.38 -1.53
C PRO A 29 8.26 -8.06 -2.45
N ARG A 30 7.21 -8.88 -2.41
CA ARG A 30 6.04 -8.79 -3.28
C ARG A 30 4.79 -8.41 -2.49
N THR A 31 4.22 -7.25 -2.77
CA THR A 31 2.97 -6.79 -2.17
C THR A 31 2.02 -6.28 -3.24
N VAL A 32 0.77 -6.71 -3.19
CA VAL A 32 -0.27 -6.18 -4.07
C VAL A 32 -0.60 -4.75 -3.67
N ASN A 33 -0.54 -3.85 -4.64
CA ASN A 33 -0.92 -2.46 -4.42
C ASN A 33 -2.45 -2.32 -4.48
N ILE A 34 -3.05 -1.83 -3.41
CA ILE A 34 -4.48 -1.49 -3.36
C ILE A 34 -4.64 -0.04 -3.80
N HIS A 35 -5.45 0.21 -4.83
CA HIS A 35 -5.75 1.55 -5.32
C HIS A 35 -6.66 2.26 -4.32
N PHE A 36 -6.30 3.48 -3.97
CA PHE A 36 -6.93 4.22 -2.90
C PHE A 36 -8.07 5.14 -3.37
N GLY A 37 -7.92 5.77 -4.53
CA GLY A 37 -8.80 6.87 -4.94
C GLY A 37 -10.28 6.49 -5.05
N LEU A 38 -10.60 5.30 -5.57
CA LEU A 38 -12.00 4.84 -5.68
C LEU A 38 -12.62 4.55 -4.31
N GLU A 39 -11.85 3.94 -3.39
CA GLU A 39 -12.30 3.69 -2.02
C GLU A 39 -12.55 5.02 -1.28
N TYR A 40 -11.67 6.01 -1.51
CA TYR A 40 -11.80 7.33 -0.90
C TYR A 40 -13.05 8.07 -1.37
N ILE A 41 -13.34 8.01 -2.67
CA ILE A 41 -14.57 8.57 -3.24
C ILE A 41 -15.78 7.86 -2.65
N ALA A 42 -15.80 6.52 -2.68
CA ALA A 42 -16.93 5.71 -2.22
C ALA A 42 -17.23 5.92 -0.72
N GLU A 43 -16.20 6.09 0.13
CA GLU A 43 -16.36 6.39 1.55
C GLU A 43 -17.11 7.72 1.79
N ASN A 44 -17.01 8.67 0.86
CA ASN A 44 -17.54 10.02 0.99
C ASN A 44 -18.78 10.29 0.12
N LEU A 45 -19.41 9.26 -0.44
CA LEU A 45 -20.70 9.38 -1.14
C LEU A 45 -21.84 8.88 -0.24
N ASP A 46 -23.03 9.46 -0.39
CA ASP A 46 -24.24 8.97 0.29
C ASP A 46 -24.90 7.84 -0.51
N ALA A 47 -24.66 7.80 -1.82
CA ALA A 47 -25.14 6.75 -2.70
C ALA A 47 -24.52 5.39 -2.39
N PRO A 48 -25.31 4.30 -2.44
CA PRO A 48 -24.78 2.93 -2.33
C PRO A 48 -23.74 2.67 -3.40
N THR A 49 -22.53 2.32 -2.98
CA THR A 49 -21.38 2.18 -3.88
C THR A 49 -20.67 0.84 -3.70
N VAL A 50 -20.23 0.26 -4.80
CA VAL A 50 -19.39 -0.94 -4.83
C VAL A 50 -18.08 -0.62 -5.53
N VAL A 51 -16.96 -0.88 -4.88
CA VAL A 51 -15.63 -0.75 -5.46
C VAL A 51 -15.06 -2.13 -5.77
N LEU A 52 -14.59 -2.31 -7.00
CA LEU A 52 -13.91 -3.52 -7.44
C LEU A 52 -12.46 -3.21 -7.75
N GLN A 53 -11.55 -3.92 -7.10
CA GLN A 53 -10.14 -3.89 -7.43
C GLN A 53 -9.72 -5.26 -7.97
N TYR A 54 -9.01 -5.26 -9.10
CA TYR A 54 -8.51 -6.46 -9.78
C TYR A 54 -9.58 -7.50 -10.15
N PRO A 55 -10.78 -7.10 -10.62
CA PRO A 55 -11.76 -8.07 -11.07
C PRO A 55 -11.26 -8.82 -12.31
N SER A 56 -11.46 -10.13 -12.34
CA SER A 56 -11.41 -10.88 -13.60
C SER A 56 -12.55 -10.43 -14.51
N LYS A 57 -12.43 -10.69 -15.81
CA LYS A 57 -13.52 -10.38 -16.76
C LYS A 57 -14.85 -11.00 -16.33
N ARG A 58 -14.84 -12.24 -15.81
CA ARG A 58 -16.05 -12.95 -15.34
C ARG A 58 -16.67 -12.27 -14.11
N GLU A 59 -15.85 -11.83 -13.17
CA GLU A 59 -16.31 -11.14 -11.95
C GLU A 59 -16.87 -9.77 -12.28
N LEU A 60 -16.23 -9.00 -13.16
CA LEU A 60 -16.73 -7.71 -13.62
C LEU A 60 -18.08 -7.86 -14.30
N ILE A 61 -18.23 -8.81 -15.25
CA ILE A 61 -19.51 -9.07 -15.94
C ILE A 61 -20.61 -9.45 -14.94
N ARG A 62 -20.29 -10.30 -13.96
CA ARG A 62 -21.26 -10.69 -12.91
C ARG A 62 -21.73 -9.48 -12.09
N GLU A 63 -20.83 -8.55 -11.77
CA GLU A 63 -21.20 -7.35 -11.04
C GLU A 63 -22.03 -6.38 -11.89
N LEU A 64 -21.61 -6.12 -13.14
CA LEU A 64 -22.32 -5.25 -14.06
C LEU A 64 -23.79 -5.66 -14.29
N LYS A 65 -24.07 -6.96 -14.36
CA LYS A 65 -25.44 -7.51 -14.52
C LYS A 65 -26.37 -7.23 -13.34
N LYS A 66 -25.88 -6.70 -12.22
CA LYS A 66 -26.73 -6.31 -11.08
C LYS A 66 -27.49 -5.00 -11.33
N GLY A 67 -27.08 -4.23 -12.34
CA GLY A 67 -27.64 -2.92 -12.69
C GLY A 67 -27.09 -1.81 -11.78
N TYR A 68 -26.47 -0.84 -12.39
CA TYR A 68 -25.95 0.37 -11.74
C TYR A 68 -26.31 1.58 -12.59
N ASP A 69 -26.69 2.69 -11.96
CA ASP A 69 -26.96 3.95 -12.69
C ASP A 69 -25.66 4.54 -13.24
N TYR A 70 -24.58 4.44 -12.46
CA TYR A 70 -23.24 4.94 -12.82
C TYR A 70 -22.19 3.86 -12.64
N VAL A 71 -21.21 3.83 -13.54
CA VAL A 71 -20.00 2.98 -13.41
C VAL A 71 -18.75 3.86 -13.56
N GLY A 72 -18.02 4.04 -12.48
CA GLY A 72 -16.75 4.77 -12.45
C GLY A 72 -15.57 3.89 -12.88
N VAL A 73 -14.73 4.41 -13.78
CA VAL A 73 -13.49 3.76 -14.22
C VAL A 73 -12.32 4.70 -14.00
N SER A 74 -11.45 4.36 -13.05
CA SER A 74 -10.20 5.09 -12.81
C SER A 74 -9.05 4.44 -13.56
N PHE A 75 -8.25 5.24 -14.29
CA PHE A 75 -7.15 4.72 -15.08
C PHE A 75 -5.96 5.69 -15.16
N LEU A 76 -4.78 5.12 -15.46
CA LEU A 76 -3.56 5.82 -15.84
C LEU A 76 -3.36 5.70 -17.35
N LEU A 77 -2.58 6.59 -17.95
CA LEU A 77 -2.30 6.59 -19.40
C LEU A 77 -1.76 5.24 -19.90
N ALA A 78 -0.79 4.67 -19.19
CA ALA A 78 -0.16 3.40 -19.58
C ALA A 78 -1.15 2.21 -19.64
N VAL A 79 -2.31 2.31 -19.02
CA VAL A 79 -3.36 1.29 -19.04
C VAL A 79 -4.64 1.72 -19.75
N MET A 80 -4.56 2.70 -20.63
CA MET A 80 -5.72 3.19 -21.41
C MET A 80 -6.40 2.07 -22.20
N HIS A 81 -5.64 1.14 -22.78
CA HIS A 81 -6.19 -0.03 -23.46
C HIS A 81 -7.10 -0.89 -22.55
N LYS A 82 -6.74 -1.03 -21.25
CA LYS A 82 -7.59 -1.74 -20.27
C LYS A 82 -8.85 -0.95 -19.92
N MET A 83 -8.77 0.38 -19.87
CA MET A 83 -9.94 1.22 -19.72
C MET A 83 -10.90 1.01 -20.89
N LYS A 84 -10.43 0.99 -22.14
CA LYS A 84 -11.23 0.72 -23.33
C LYS A 84 -11.91 -0.66 -23.29
N GLU A 85 -11.17 -1.72 -22.95
CA GLU A 85 -11.72 -3.07 -22.75
C GLU A 85 -12.82 -3.08 -21.68
N THR A 86 -12.59 -2.38 -20.55
CA THR A 86 -13.56 -2.26 -19.46
C THR A 86 -14.83 -1.54 -19.91
N VAL A 87 -14.69 -0.41 -20.61
CA VAL A 87 -15.82 0.34 -21.17
C VAL A 87 -16.63 -0.50 -22.15
N ALA A 88 -15.98 -1.27 -23.02
CA ALA A 88 -16.66 -2.18 -23.94
C ALA A 88 -17.52 -3.21 -23.19
N LEU A 89 -17.01 -3.77 -22.09
CA LEU A 89 -17.78 -4.68 -21.22
C LEU A 89 -18.95 -3.97 -20.53
N ILE A 90 -18.77 -2.74 -20.07
CA ILE A 90 -19.86 -1.95 -19.46
C ILE A 90 -20.94 -1.71 -20.50
N ARG A 91 -20.62 -1.23 -21.69
CA ARG A 91 -21.61 -0.97 -22.76
C ARG A 91 -22.35 -2.25 -23.17
N GLN A 92 -21.68 -3.41 -23.14
CA GLN A 92 -22.29 -4.71 -23.48
C GLN A 92 -23.21 -5.26 -22.39
N TYR A 93 -22.82 -5.16 -21.11
CA TYR A 93 -23.50 -5.87 -20.02
C TYR A 93 -24.30 -4.96 -19.07
N ALA A 94 -24.11 -3.64 -19.18
CA ALA A 94 -24.85 -2.61 -18.45
C ALA A 94 -25.08 -1.38 -19.36
N PRO A 95 -25.81 -1.54 -20.49
CA PRO A 95 -25.91 -0.52 -21.55
C PRO A 95 -26.60 0.78 -21.09
N THR A 96 -27.41 0.73 -20.05
CA THR A 96 -28.10 1.90 -19.49
C THR A 96 -27.25 2.69 -18.49
N SER A 97 -26.18 2.12 -18.00
CA SER A 97 -25.29 2.77 -17.03
C SER A 97 -24.52 3.93 -17.67
N LYS A 98 -24.45 5.04 -16.95
CA LYS A 98 -23.58 6.16 -17.30
C LYS A 98 -22.14 5.89 -16.87
N ILE A 99 -21.19 6.13 -17.76
CA ILE A 99 -19.77 5.87 -17.52
C ILE A 99 -19.07 7.15 -17.08
N VAL A 100 -18.40 7.09 -15.93
CA VAL A 100 -17.58 8.17 -15.37
C VAL A 100 -16.10 7.79 -15.48
N LEU A 101 -15.32 8.51 -16.28
CA LEU A 101 -13.88 8.33 -16.37
C LEU A 101 -13.17 9.22 -15.35
N GLY A 102 -12.19 8.65 -14.61
CA GLY A 102 -11.40 9.36 -13.62
C GLY A 102 -9.95 8.88 -13.58
N GLY A 103 -9.16 9.48 -12.69
CA GLY A 103 -7.72 9.23 -12.54
C GLY A 103 -6.87 10.05 -13.50
N TYR A 104 -5.54 9.97 -13.38
CA TYR A 104 -4.61 10.79 -14.16
C TYR A 104 -4.68 10.55 -15.69
N GLY A 105 -5.26 9.45 -16.14
CA GLY A 105 -5.52 9.23 -17.57
C GLY A 105 -6.48 10.24 -18.18
N THR A 106 -7.27 10.94 -17.38
CA THR A 106 -8.22 11.97 -17.87
C THR A 106 -7.54 13.29 -18.25
N VAL A 107 -6.23 13.40 -18.14
CA VAL A 107 -5.45 14.53 -18.69
C VAL A 107 -5.58 14.64 -20.22
N LEU A 108 -5.93 13.57 -20.90
CA LEU A 108 -6.15 13.56 -22.35
C LEU A 108 -7.30 14.47 -22.76
N LYS A 109 -7.24 14.95 -24.01
CA LYS A 109 -8.26 15.81 -24.59
C LYS A 109 -9.62 15.13 -24.69
N ASP A 110 -10.67 15.92 -24.72
CA ASP A 110 -12.06 15.46 -24.82
C ASP A 110 -12.33 14.59 -26.04
N GLU A 111 -11.74 14.92 -27.19
CA GLU A 111 -11.89 14.16 -28.43
C GLU A 111 -11.45 12.70 -28.28
N VAL A 112 -10.47 12.45 -27.41
CA VAL A 112 -9.94 11.10 -27.14
C VAL A 112 -10.82 10.35 -26.13
N LEU A 113 -11.41 11.04 -25.16
CA LEU A 113 -12.10 10.41 -24.02
C LEU A 113 -13.62 10.33 -24.16
N LYS A 114 -14.27 11.29 -24.81
CA LYS A 114 -15.74 11.32 -25.02
C LYS A 114 -16.34 10.06 -25.65
N PRO A 115 -15.64 9.33 -26.55
CA PRO A 115 -16.15 8.07 -27.06
C PRO A 115 -16.32 6.98 -25.99
N TYR A 116 -15.61 7.10 -24.85
CA TYR A 116 -15.54 6.07 -23.82
C TYR A 116 -16.28 6.43 -22.53
N GLY A 117 -16.51 7.72 -22.23
CA GLY A 117 -17.15 8.16 -20.99
C GLY A 117 -18.24 9.18 -21.22
N ASP A 118 -19.35 9.05 -20.48
CA ASP A 118 -20.42 10.05 -20.45
C ASP A 118 -20.01 11.28 -19.64
N TYR A 119 -19.14 11.07 -18.63
CA TYR A 119 -18.59 12.11 -17.76
C TYR A 119 -17.09 11.90 -17.59
N ILE A 120 -16.34 13.01 -17.49
CA ILE A 120 -14.87 12.99 -17.34
C ILE A 120 -14.49 13.82 -16.11
N CYS A 121 -13.92 13.18 -15.09
CA CYS A 121 -13.47 13.82 -13.86
C CYS A 121 -12.00 14.24 -13.98
N ARG A 122 -11.74 15.56 -14.01
CA ARG A 122 -10.38 16.16 -14.04
C ARG A 122 -10.07 16.99 -12.79
N GLU A 123 -10.75 16.72 -11.71
CA GLU A 123 -10.65 17.44 -10.45
C GLU A 123 -10.66 16.47 -9.28
N GLU A 124 -10.82 16.98 -8.07
CA GLU A 124 -10.96 16.17 -6.87
C GLU A 124 -12.25 15.33 -6.95
N GLY A 125 -12.10 14.01 -6.80
CA GLY A 125 -13.14 13.05 -7.19
C GLY A 125 -14.35 13.02 -6.26
N VAL A 126 -14.20 13.34 -4.96
CA VAL A 126 -15.35 13.36 -4.02
C VAL A 126 -16.30 14.49 -4.38
N ALA A 127 -15.79 15.71 -4.50
CA ALA A 127 -16.60 16.87 -4.86
C ALA A 127 -17.27 16.68 -6.24
N PHE A 128 -16.51 16.15 -7.21
CA PHE A 128 -17.06 15.85 -8.54
C PHE A 128 -18.22 14.86 -8.49
N CYS A 129 -18.02 13.71 -7.82
CA CYS A 129 -19.03 12.66 -7.77
C CYS A 129 -20.27 13.09 -6.97
N ARG A 130 -20.11 13.81 -5.86
CA ARG A 130 -21.25 14.35 -5.10
C ARG A 130 -22.11 15.30 -5.94
N ARG A 131 -21.48 16.21 -6.70
CA ARG A 131 -22.21 17.08 -7.64
C ARG A 131 -22.93 16.27 -8.73
N LEU A 132 -22.26 15.27 -9.31
CA LEU A 132 -22.85 14.39 -10.32
C LEU A 132 -24.09 13.65 -9.81
N LEU A 133 -24.02 13.16 -8.57
CA LEU A 133 -25.09 12.41 -7.91
C LEU A 133 -26.13 13.31 -7.25
N LYS A 134 -25.95 14.64 -7.31
CA LYS A 134 -26.82 15.65 -6.65
C LYS A 134 -26.88 15.49 -5.13
N GLU A 135 -25.81 15.01 -4.53
CA GLU A 135 -25.65 14.94 -3.09
C GLU A 135 -25.20 16.29 -2.51
N PRO A 136 -25.51 16.61 -1.25
CA PRO A 136 -25.04 17.82 -0.58
C PRO A 136 -23.51 17.91 -0.60
N GLU A 137 -22.99 19.12 -0.76
CA GLU A 137 -21.55 19.34 -0.61
C GLU A 137 -21.09 19.05 0.83
N ILE A 138 -19.90 18.49 0.96
CA ILE A 138 -19.24 18.25 2.25
C ILE A 138 -17.92 19.01 2.30
N SER A 139 -17.56 19.47 3.49
CA SER A 139 -16.28 20.15 3.72
C SER A 139 -15.20 19.16 4.16
N MET A 140 -13.94 19.48 3.90
CA MET A 140 -12.78 18.76 4.44
C MET A 140 -12.64 19.05 5.95
N PRO A 141 -12.18 18.09 6.77
CA PRO A 141 -11.60 16.80 6.37
C PRO A 141 -12.65 15.80 5.91
N TYR A 142 -12.33 15.09 4.82
CA TYR A 142 -13.14 13.99 4.36
C TYR A 142 -12.97 12.74 5.23
N GLN A 143 -13.97 11.85 5.23
CA GLN A 143 -13.86 10.54 5.88
C GLN A 143 -12.80 9.70 5.16
N HIS A 144 -11.79 9.30 5.91
CA HIS A 144 -10.68 8.52 5.36
C HIS A 144 -10.99 7.02 5.43
N PRO A 145 -11.00 6.26 4.32
CA PRO A 145 -11.17 4.81 4.35
C PRO A 145 -9.94 4.12 4.94
N LEU A 146 -10.14 3.05 5.68
CA LEU A 146 -9.05 2.26 6.24
C LEU A 146 -8.67 1.11 5.31
N ILE A 147 -7.52 1.25 4.64
CA ILE A 147 -7.03 0.28 3.65
C ILE A 147 -5.65 -0.22 4.08
N VAL A 148 -5.55 -1.53 4.32
CA VAL A 148 -4.31 -2.20 4.71
C VAL A 148 -3.83 -3.10 3.58
N SER A 149 -2.62 -2.86 3.11
CA SER A 149 -1.90 -3.78 2.21
C SER A 149 -1.06 -4.75 3.02
N TRP A 150 -1.26 -6.06 2.83
CA TRP A 150 -0.54 -7.09 3.56
C TRP A 150 0.58 -7.69 2.73
N LEU A 151 1.80 -7.67 3.26
CA LEU A 151 2.87 -8.54 2.80
C LEU A 151 2.56 -9.96 3.27
N LYS A 152 2.46 -10.88 2.32
CA LYS A 152 2.17 -12.30 2.59
C LYS A 152 3.34 -13.16 2.14
N VAL A 153 3.78 -14.07 3.02
CA VAL A 153 4.77 -15.10 2.69
C VAL A 153 4.06 -16.45 2.86
N PHE A 154 4.01 -17.26 1.80
CA PHE A 154 3.24 -18.52 1.77
C PHE A 154 1.78 -18.39 2.24
N GLY A 155 1.15 -17.25 1.95
CA GLY A 155 -0.22 -16.97 2.36
C GLY A 155 -0.39 -16.40 3.77
N TRP A 156 0.62 -16.43 4.61
CA TRP A 156 0.61 -15.83 5.96
C TRP A 156 0.88 -14.33 5.89
N LYS A 157 0.11 -13.56 6.64
CA LYS A 157 0.33 -12.12 6.82
C LYS A 157 1.59 -11.91 7.68
N VAL A 158 2.57 -11.21 7.15
CA VAL A 158 3.85 -10.94 7.82
C VAL A 158 3.93 -9.49 8.30
N SER A 159 3.47 -8.54 7.49
CA SER A 159 3.47 -7.12 7.81
C SER A 159 2.30 -6.44 7.12
N GLY A 160 1.63 -5.54 7.81
CA GLY A 160 0.54 -4.72 7.30
C GLY A 160 0.98 -3.26 7.11
N THR A 161 0.59 -2.66 5.98
CA THR A 161 0.83 -1.25 5.71
C THR A 161 -0.50 -0.52 5.56
N GLY A 162 -0.79 0.37 6.50
CA GLY A 162 -1.89 1.33 6.43
C GLY A 162 -1.53 2.47 5.49
N LYS A 163 -2.42 2.83 4.57
CA LYS A 163 -2.22 3.94 3.65
C LYS A 163 -2.95 5.17 4.14
N ILE A 164 -2.24 6.28 4.28
CA ILE A 164 -2.80 7.58 4.63
C ILE A 164 -2.68 8.49 3.42
N PHE A 165 -3.81 9.06 3.03
CA PHE A 165 -3.95 9.92 1.87
C PHE A 165 -4.44 11.29 2.34
N ALA A 166 -3.52 12.17 2.69
CA ALA A 166 -3.84 13.43 3.35
C ALA A 166 -3.97 14.61 2.38
N GLY A 167 -3.45 14.48 1.15
CA GLY A 167 -3.54 15.51 0.13
C GLY A 167 -3.32 15.02 -1.29
N LEU A 168 -3.64 15.87 -2.26
CA LEU A 168 -3.51 15.65 -3.71
C LEU A 168 -2.75 16.80 -4.34
N GLY A 169 -1.90 16.49 -5.32
CA GLY A 169 -1.17 17.46 -6.10
C GLY A 169 0.02 18.06 -5.38
N CYS A 170 0.94 18.65 -6.14
CA CYS A 170 2.20 19.18 -5.66
C CYS A 170 2.50 20.55 -6.28
N PRO A 171 2.85 21.59 -5.50
CA PRO A 171 3.14 22.92 -6.03
C PRO A 171 4.56 23.06 -6.63
N ASN A 172 5.45 22.04 -6.51
CA ASN A 172 6.84 22.14 -6.95
C ASN A 172 6.99 22.38 -8.47
N GLY A 173 6.04 21.92 -9.30
CA GLY A 173 5.98 22.27 -10.72
C GLY A 173 7.08 21.66 -11.58
N CYS A 174 7.64 20.49 -11.22
CA CYS A 174 8.59 19.77 -12.07
C CYS A 174 7.97 19.52 -13.45
N ASP A 175 8.71 19.83 -14.51
CA ASP A 175 8.20 19.88 -15.88
C ASP A 175 7.71 18.53 -16.45
N PHE A 176 8.20 17.42 -15.89
CA PHE A 176 7.80 16.07 -16.27
C PHE A 176 6.65 15.50 -15.42
N CYS A 177 6.29 16.15 -14.31
CA CYS A 177 5.48 15.53 -13.26
C CYS A 177 3.98 15.73 -13.50
N CYS A 178 3.26 14.64 -13.82
CA CYS A 178 1.82 14.65 -14.02
C CYS A 178 1.04 15.15 -12.81
N THR A 179 1.35 14.69 -11.61
CA THR A 179 0.63 15.04 -10.37
C THR A 179 0.68 16.54 -10.07
N SER A 180 1.81 17.19 -10.38
CA SER A 180 1.94 18.63 -10.20
C SER A 180 1.02 19.42 -11.13
N HIS A 181 0.97 19.04 -12.40
CA HIS A 181 0.28 19.80 -13.44
C HIS A 181 -1.20 19.45 -13.54
N PHE A 182 -1.61 18.21 -13.23
CA PHE A 182 -3.02 17.79 -13.26
C PHE A 182 -3.90 18.65 -12.35
N PHE A 183 -3.42 19.03 -11.18
CA PHE A 183 -4.09 19.92 -10.25
C PHE A 183 -3.60 21.38 -10.34
N SER A 184 -3.03 21.79 -11.48
CA SER A 184 -2.59 23.18 -11.72
C SER A 184 -1.63 23.68 -10.64
N ARG A 185 -0.69 22.86 -10.19
CA ARG A 185 0.29 23.14 -9.14
C ARG A 185 -0.34 23.51 -7.77
N LYS A 186 -1.56 23.04 -7.51
CA LYS A 186 -2.24 23.21 -6.22
C LYS A 186 -2.01 21.98 -5.35
N HIS A 187 -1.99 22.19 -4.04
CA HIS A 187 -2.05 21.13 -3.05
C HIS A 187 -3.43 21.15 -2.38
N ILE A 188 -4.26 20.18 -2.73
CA ILE A 188 -5.60 19.98 -2.18
C ILE A 188 -5.45 19.16 -0.90
N LYS A 189 -5.77 19.76 0.25
CA LYS A 189 -5.59 19.13 1.56
C LYS A 189 -6.86 18.38 1.96
N LEU A 190 -6.92 17.08 1.69
CA LEU A 190 -8.04 16.22 2.06
C LEU A 190 -8.17 16.08 3.59
N LEU A 191 -7.03 16.08 4.29
CA LEU A 191 -6.91 16.19 5.74
C LEU A 191 -6.15 17.48 6.04
N PRO A 192 -6.85 18.62 6.29
CA PRO A 192 -6.25 19.95 6.33
C PRO A 192 -5.24 20.16 7.46
N GLU A 193 -5.47 19.53 8.62
CA GLU A 193 -4.66 19.74 9.81
C GLU A 193 -3.89 18.48 10.21
N GLY A 194 -2.80 18.67 10.96
CA GLY A 194 -2.00 17.56 11.46
C GLY A 194 -2.77 16.61 12.40
N LYS A 195 -3.73 17.15 13.15
CA LYS A 195 -4.62 16.34 14.01
C LYS A 195 -5.51 15.38 13.21
N ASP A 196 -5.95 15.80 12.01
CA ASP A 196 -6.81 14.96 11.16
C ASP A 196 -6.02 13.75 10.64
N ILE A 197 -4.75 13.96 10.29
CA ILE A 197 -3.83 12.89 9.86
C ILE A 197 -3.56 11.93 11.02
N TYR A 198 -3.33 12.48 12.23
CA TYR A 198 -3.08 11.68 13.43
C TYR A 198 -4.29 10.82 13.81
N ALA A 199 -5.50 11.38 13.75
CA ALA A 199 -6.74 10.65 14.02
C ALA A 199 -6.92 9.46 13.05
N VAL A 200 -6.52 9.59 11.78
CA VAL A 200 -6.51 8.46 10.83
C VAL A 200 -5.49 7.40 11.25
N ALA A 201 -4.29 7.79 11.65
CA ALA A 201 -3.28 6.86 12.13
C ALA A 201 -3.75 6.11 13.40
N GLU A 202 -4.41 6.79 14.34
CA GLU A 202 -4.99 6.16 15.53
C GLU A 202 -6.03 5.11 15.17
N ARG A 203 -6.97 5.42 14.26
CA ARG A 203 -7.98 4.46 13.79
C ARG A 203 -7.36 3.20 13.17
N TYR A 204 -6.23 3.32 12.47
CA TYR A 204 -5.48 2.15 11.98
C TYR A 204 -4.85 1.34 13.11
N LEU A 205 -4.26 2.01 14.11
CA LEU A 205 -3.63 1.34 15.26
C LEU A 205 -4.67 0.66 16.17
N ASP A 206 -5.90 1.17 16.21
CA ASP A 206 -7.01 0.51 16.90
C ASP A 206 -7.42 -0.80 16.20
N LEU A 207 -7.21 -0.90 14.87
CA LEU A 207 -7.41 -2.15 14.14
C LEU A 207 -6.27 -3.14 14.35
N ASP A 208 -5.04 -2.66 14.30
CA ASP A 208 -3.83 -3.47 14.47
C ASP A 208 -2.64 -2.58 14.88
N PRO A 209 -2.19 -2.67 16.14
CA PRO A 209 -1.07 -1.88 16.65
C PRO A 209 0.28 -2.12 15.95
N SER A 210 0.40 -3.20 15.17
CA SER A 210 1.62 -3.56 14.44
C SER A 210 1.73 -2.90 13.05
N LEU A 211 0.73 -2.13 12.62
CA LEU A 211 0.73 -1.51 11.30
C LEU A 211 1.83 -0.46 11.16
N VAL A 212 2.48 -0.50 10.01
CA VAL A 212 3.33 0.58 9.52
C VAL A 212 2.53 1.43 8.52
N PHE A 213 2.98 2.64 8.26
CA PHE A 213 2.22 3.60 7.45
C PHE A 213 2.96 4.02 6.19
N LEU A 214 2.20 4.26 5.13
CA LEU A 214 2.64 4.94 3.92
C LEU A 214 1.78 6.19 3.73
N ILE A 215 2.39 7.38 3.90
CA ILE A 215 1.73 8.64 3.57
C ILE A 215 1.95 8.93 2.10
N LEU A 216 0.85 9.13 1.36
CA LEU A 216 0.83 9.24 -0.10
C LEU A 216 0.75 10.69 -0.62
N ASP A 217 0.93 11.69 0.24
CA ASP A 217 1.11 13.07 -0.20
C ASP A 217 2.41 13.16 -1.02
N GLU A 218 2.41 13.85 -2.16
CA GLU A 218 3.57 13.97 -3.05
C GLU A 218 4.78 14.70 -2.44
N ASP A 219 4.54 15.55 -1.43
CA ASP A 219 5.58 16.21 -0.63
C ASP A 219 5.02 16.54 0.77
N PHE A 220 5.06 15.55 1.65
CA PHE A 220 4.39 15.62 2.95
C PHE A 220 4.91 16.74 3.85
N LEU A 221 6.23 16.93 3.88
CA LEU A 221 6.89 17.92 4.74
C LEU A 221 6.82 19.36 4.21
N LEU A 222 6.35 19.57 2.99
CA LEU A 222 6.29 20.89 2.38
C LEU A 222 5.42 21.88 3.17
N ASN A 223 4.35 21.40 3.81
CA ASN A 223 3.52 22.20 4.69
C ASN A 223 3.99 22.08 6.16
N LYS A 224 4.99 22.88 6.54
CA LYS A 224 5.61 22.83 7.87
C LYS A 224 4.60 22.97 9.01
N LYS A 225 3.62 23.88 8.89
CA LYS A 225 2.59 24.07 9.93
C LYS A 225 1.81 22.78 10.19
N ARG A 226 1.33 22.10 9.12
CA ARG A 226 0.58 20.85 9.22
C ARG A 226 1.44 19.70 9.77
N ALA A 227 2.68 19.59 9.31
CA ALA A 227 3.61 18.56 9.77
C ALA A 227 3.96 18.74 11.27
N MET A 228 4.20 19.98 11.73
CA MET A 228 4.48 20.24 13.13
C MET A 228 3.25 20.06 14.04
N GLN A 229 2.04 20.32 13.55
CA GLN A 229 0.81 19.94 14.25
C GLN A 229 0.68 18.41 14.38
N PHE A 230 1.00 17.68 13.33
CA PHE A 230 1.02 16.21 13.36
C PHE A 230 2.04 15.69 14.40
N ARG A 231 3.27 16.24 14.38
CA ARG A 231 4.30 15.95 15.39
C ARG A 231 3.77 16.16 16.81
N ALA A 232 3.15 17.31 17.08
CA ALA A 232 2.62 17.62 18.41
C ALA A 232 1.56 16.60 18.87
N CYS A 233 0.72 16.11 17.95
CA CYS A 233 -0.25 15.05 18.24
C CYS A 233 0.43 13.72 18.55
N VAL A 234 1.44 13.31 17.76
CA VAL A 234 2.21 12.07 18.00
C VAL A 234 2.90 12.12 19.36
N MET A 235 3.57 13.24 19.69
CA MET A 235 4.24 13.42 20.97
C MET A 235 3.27 13.35 22.14
N LYS A 236 2.10 13.98 22.02
CA LYS A 236 1.06 13.96 23.07
C LYS A 236 0.44 12.57 23.23
N GLY A 237 0.16 11.88 22.12
CA GLY A 237 -0.49 10.57 22.12
C GLY A 237 0.42 9.42 22.53
N GLY A 238 1.75 9.59 22.46
CA GLY A 238 2.74 8.58 22.83
C GLY A 238 2.72 7.30 21.98
N LYS A 239 1.97 7.28 20.88
CA LYS A 239 1.86 6.12 19.99
C LYS A 239 3.15 5.94 19.19
N LYS A 240 3.58 4.69 19.05
CA LYS A 240 4.75 4.34 18.24
C LYS A 240 4.32 4.24 16.77
N LEU A 241 4.82 5.14 15.94
CA LEU A 241 4.56 5.14 14.51
C LEU A 241 5.82 4.76 13.74
N SER A 242 5.64 4.05 12.64
CA SER A 242 6.65 3.85 11.60
C SER A 242 6.02 4.27 10.27
N ILE A 243 6.56 5.34 9.69
CA ILE A 243 5.97 6.03 8.55
C ILE A 243 6.99 6.14 7.43
N PHE A 244 6.61 5.70 6.23
CA PHE A 244 7.28 6.02 4.99
C PHE A 244 6.51 7.15 4.27
N ALA A 245 7.18 8.22 3.86
CA ALA A 245 6.57 9.38 3.22
C ALA A 245 7.34 9.81 1.97
N PHE A 246 6.70 10.60 1.11
CA PHE A 246 7.38 11.29 0.01
C PHE A 246 7.74 12.70 0.46
N SER A 247 8.95 13.15 0.15
CA SER A 247 9.33 14.54 0.40
C SER A 247 10.49 14.99 -0.48
N SER A 248 10.66 16.30 -0.62
CA SER A 248 11.75 16.93 -1.33
C SER A 248 12.89 17.31 -0.39
N VAL A 249 14.11 17.45 -0.92
CA VAL A 249 15.26 18.00 -0.19
C VAL A 249 14.93 19.37 0.41
N LYS A 250 14.25 20.21 -0.36
CA LYS A 250 13.80 21.54 0.07
C LYS A 250 12.87 21.48 1.29
N ALA A 251 11.95 20.57 1.31
CA ALA A 251 11.02 20.42 2.42
C ALA A 251 11.73 19.85 3.65
N ILE A 252 12.50 18.77 3.48
CA ILE A 252 13.26 18.10 4.55
C ILE A 252 14.23 19.07 5.23
N SER A 253 14.88 19.97 4.47
CA SER A 253 15.85 20.95 4.99
C SER A 253 15.27 21.91 6.03
N GLN A 254 13.96 21.95 6.20
CA GLN A 254 13.29 22.81 7.19
C GLN A 254 13.17 22.16 8.58
N TYR A 255 13.59 20.90 8.73
CA TYR A 255 13.41 20.11 9.94
C TYR A 255 14.72 19.54 10.45
N THR A 256 14.81 19.31 11.76
CA THR A 256 15.86 18.48 12.33
C THR A 256 15.50 16.98 12.16
N VAL A 257 16.49 16.11 12.28
CA VAL A 257 16.27 14.67 12.22
C VAL A 257 15.41 14.17 13.39
N GLU A 258 15.57 14.80 14.57
CA GLU A 258 14.76 14.49 15.74
C GLU A 258 13.28 14.84 15.50
N GLU A 259 12.99 16.02 14.94
CA GLU A 259 11.61 16.41 14.61
C GLU A 259 10.95 15.43 13.65
N ILE A 260 11.71 14.91 12.68
CA ILE A 260 11.26 13.89 11.72
C ILE A 260 10.96 12.56 12.44
N LEU A 261 11.87 12.10 13.28
CA LEU A 261 11.68 10.84 14.03
C LEU A 261 10.55 10.94 15.06
N GLU A 262 10.35 12.09 15.68
CA GLU A 262 9.24 12.34 16.60
C GLU A 262 7.87 12.34 15.91
N MET A 263 7.81 12.66 14.60
CA MET A 263 6.63 12.41 13.78
C MET A 263 6.40 10.91 13.49
N GLY A 264 7.36 10.05 13.86
CA GLY A 264 7.32 8.62 13.54
C GLY A 264 7.85 8.29 12.16
N ILE A 265 8.35 9.27 11.39
CA ILE A 265 8.85 9.04 10.02
C ILE A 265 10.24 8.41 10.10
N ASP A 266 10.38 7.24 9.48
CA ASP A 266 11.63 6.48 9.41
C ASP A 266 11.93 5.96 8.01
N GLY A 267 11.22 6.47 7.01
CA GLY A 267 11.51 6.23 5.61
C GLY A 267 11.03 7.36 4.70
N PHE A 268 11.81 7.65 3.67
CA PHE A 268 11.45 8.66 2.67
C PHE A 268 11.66 8.17 1.24
N TRP A 269 10.83 8.70 0.34
CA TRP A 269 11.10 8.72 -1.09
C TRP A 269 11.54 10.14 -1.47
N ILE A 270 12.79 10.28 -1.94
CA ILE A 270 13.40 11.57 -2.28
C ILE A 270 13.86 11.55 -3.73
N GLY A 271 13.48 12.55 -4.53
CA GLY A 271 13.99 12.69 -5.89
C GLY A 271 15.42 13.24 -5.89
N TYR A 272 16.38 12.43 -6.36
CA TYR A 272 17.75 12.87 -6.70
C TYR A 272 17.80 13.48 -8.10
N GLU A 273 17.06 12.90 -9.03
CA GLU A 273 16.85 13.24 -10.44
C GLU A 273 18.15 13.28 -11.28
N GLY A 274 19.21 13.87 -10.79
CA GLY A 274 20.52 14.09 -11.37
C GLY A 274 21.12 15.38 -10.83
N THR A 275 22.44 15.46 -10.71
CA THR A 275 23.14 16.60 -10.10
C THR A 275 22.99 17.90 -10.89
N ARG A 276 22.76 17.81 -12.21
CA ARG A 276 22.64 18.93 -13.14
C ARG A 276 21.20 19.30 -13.48
N SER A 277 20.20 18.63 -12.89
CA SER A 277 18.79 18.84 -13.23
C SER A 277 18.20 20.15 -12.72
N ASN A 278 18.81 20.76 -11.70
CA ASN A 278 18.50 22.09 -11.15
C ASN A 278 17.01 22.33 -10.75
N TYR A 279 16.27 21.29 -10.36
CA TYR A 279 14.91 21.47 -9.89
C TYR A 279 14.85 22.18 -8.52
N ALA A 280 13.95 23.13 -8.37
CA ALA A 280 13.79 23.91 -7.13
C ALA A 280 13.54 23.03 -5.88
N LYS A 281 12.97 21.83 -6.04
CA LYS A 281 12.75 20.86 -4.96
C LYS A 281 14.04 20.26 -4.38
N GLN A 282 15.18 20.40 -5.09
CA GLN A 282 16.50 19.93 -4.65
C GLN A 282 17.29 20.98 -3.88
N GLN A 283 16.80 22.23 -3.80
CA GLN A 283 17.44 23.29 -3.04
C GLN A 283 17.34 23.03 -1.53
N GLY A 284 18.35 23.46 -0.77
CA GLY A 284 18.38 23.33 0.68
C GLY A 284 19.73 22.85 1.19
N ARG A 285 19.70 22.00 2.22
CA ARG A 285 20.91 21.36 2.76
C ARG A 285 21.55 20.45 1.69
N PRO A 286 22.87 20.26 1.73
CA PRO A 286 23.53 19.27 0.85
C PRO A 286 22.86 17.89 0.99
N ILE A 287 22.49 17.28 -0.12
CA ILE A 287 21.80 15.99 -0.13
C ILE A 287 22.64 14.89 0.56
N ALA A 288 23.97 14.97 0.45
CA ALA A 288 24.89 14.04 1.09
C ALA A 288 24.80 14.08 2.61
N ASP A 289 24.66 15.27 3.19
CA ASP A 289 24.50 15.45 4.64
C ASP A 289 23.19 14.84 5.12
N ILE A 290 22.09 15.08 4.38
CA ILE A 290 20.77 14.54 4.68
C ILE A 290 20.81 13.00 4.65
N PHE A 291 21.40 12.38 3.62
CA PHE A 291 21.45 10.92 3.50
C PHE A 291 22.34 10.29 4.58
N THR A 292 23.46 10.94 4.92
CA THR A 292 24.35 10.48 6.00
C THR A 292 23.62 10.51 7.35
N GLU A 293 23.03 11.67 7.68
CA GLU A 293 22.28 11.87 8.92
C GLU A 293 21.09 10.89 9.03
N PHE A 294 20.34 10.69 7.94
CA PHE A 294 19.22 9.77 7.91
C PHE A 294 19.66 8.33 8.14
N ARG A 295 20.72 7.87 7.46
CA ARG A 295 21.24 6.53 7.65
C ARG A 295 21.75 6.29 9.07
N GLU A 296 22.44 7.26 9.67
CA GLU A 296 22.93 7.19 11.05
C GLU A 296 21.79 7.12 12.06
N HIS A 297 20.64 7.71 11.75
CA HIS A 297 19.45 7.70 12.61
C HIS A 297 18.42 6.63 12.23
N GLY A 298 18.76 5.71 11.33
CA GLY A 298 17.89 4.60 10.95
C GLY A 298 16.76 4.97 9.99
N ILE A 299 16.76 6.16 9.42
CA ILE A 299 15.81 6.58 8.40
C ILE A 299 16.26 6.04 7.06
N THR A 300 15.41 5.26 6.41
CA THR A 300 15.70 4.65 5.10
C THR A 300 15.29 5.57 3.96
N VAL A 301 16.12 5.64 2.92
CA VAL A 301 15.81 6.47 1.74
C VAL A 301 15.69 5.60 0.51
N LEU A 302 14.53 5.70 -0.15
CA LEU A 302 14.34 5.37 -1.55
C LEU A 302 14.57 6.64 -2.37
N THR A 303 15.42 6.57 -3.39
CA THR A 303 15.72 7.72 -4.21
C THR A 303 15.48 7.45 -5.68
N SER A 304 15.07 8.48 -6.45
CA SER A 304 14.83 8.39 -7.88
C SER A 304 15.88 9.19 -8.65
N MET A 305 16.44 8.59 -9.71
CA MET A 305 17.27 9.22 -10.70
C MET A 305 16.61 9.12 -12.08
N ILE A 306 16.71 10.18 -12.87
CA ILE A 306 16.18 10.23 -14.24
C ILE A 306 17.33 10.08 -15.23
N VAL A 307 17.13 9.24 -16.23
CA VAL A 307 18.06 9.01 -17.35
C VAL A 307 17.43 9.55 -18.64
N GLY A 308 18.22 10.21 -19.46
CA GLY A 308 17.78 10.75 -20.75
C GLY A 308 17.35 12.22 -20.70
N PHE A 309 17.86 13.02 -19.77
CA PHE A 309 17.81 14.46 -19.88
C PHE A 309 18.66 14.95 -21.05
N ASP A 310 18.25 16.01 -21.73
CA ASP A 310 18.92 16.54 -22.94
C ASP A 310 20.42 16.82 -22.75
N TYR A 311 20.86 17.15 -21.53
CA TYR A 311 22.27 17.43 -21.19
C TYR A 311 23.09 16.16 -20.92
N GLN A 312 22.45 15.00 -20.77
CA GLN A 312 23.15 13.77 -20.42
C GLN A 312 23.75 13.09 -21.66
N ASN A 313 24.95 12.59 -21.49
CA ASN A 313 25.56 11.56 -22.32
C ASN A 313 25.94 10.38 -21.41
N GLN A 314 26.62 9.38 -21.93
CA GLN A 314 26.97 8.21 -21.13
C GLN A 314 27.88 8.54 -19.94
N GLU A 315 28.83 9.44 -20.12
CA GLU A 315 29.79 9.86 -19.09
C GLU A 315 29.08 10.63 -17.97
N VAL A 316 28.20 11.56 -18.33
CA VAL A 316 27.43 12.35 -17.36
C VAL A 316 26.50 11.43 -16.52
N VAL A 317 25.84 10.46 -17.15
CA VAL A 317 25.01 9.50 -16.39
C VAL A 317 25.88 8.66 -15.46
N ALA A 318 27.09 8.26 -15.89
CA ALA A 318 28.00 7.52 -15.03
C ALA A 318 28.46 8.35 -13.81
N GLU A 319 28.81 9.63 -14.01
CA GLU A 319 29.16 10.57 -12.93
C GLU A 319 27.99 10.75 -11.93
N GLU A 320 26.78 10.96 -12.45
CA GLU A 320 25.58 11.14 -11.63
C GLU A 320 25.22 9.86 -10.87
N LEU A 321 25.39 8.69 -11.50
CA LEU A 321 25.22 7.39 -10.84
C LEU A 321 26.24 7.19 -9.72
N ASP A 322 27.52 7.52 -9.97
CA ASP A 322 28.56 7.43 -8.95
C ASP A 322 28.26 8.33 -7.76
N GLY A 323 27.81 9.55 -8.01
CA GLY A 323 27.33 10.46 -6.97
C GLY A 323 26.19 9.85 -6.16
N LEU A 324 25.21 9.24 -6.83
CA LEU A 324 24.10 8.56 -6.17
C LEU A 324 24.56 7.36 -5.32
N MET A 325 25.49 6.54 -5.85
CA MET A 325 26.01 5.38 -5.12
C MET A 325 26.80 5.80 -3.87
N GLN A 326 27.48 6.95 -3.89
CA GLN A 326 28.17 7.51 -2.71
C GLN A 326 27.18 7.89 -1.58
N LEU A 327 25.95 8.29 -1.92
CA LEU A 327 24.89 8.56 -0.93
C LEU A 327 24.41 7.30 -0.22
N LYS A 328 24.68 6.11 -0.74
CA LYS A 328 24.28 4.79 -0.20
C LYS A 328 22.77 4.71 0.10
N PRO A 329 21.90 4.98 -0.86
CA PRO A 329 20.45 4.87 -0.63
C PRO A 329 20.07 3.44 -0.27
N ALA A 330 19.03 3.28 0.55
CA ALA A 330 18.49 1.95 0.84
C ALA A 330 17.85 1.30 -0.41
N LEU A 331 17.19 2.12 -1.23
CA LEU A 331 16.61 1.71 -2.52
C LEU A 331 16.87 2.79 -3.55
N ALA A 332 17.01 2.39 -4.81
CA ALA A 332 17.15 3.33 -5.93
C ALA A 332 16.17 2.98 -7.05
N GLN A 333 15.64 4.02 -7.70
CA GLN A 333 14.78 3.93 -8.87
C GLN A 333 15.44 4.71 -10.02
N PHE A 334 15.43 4.11 -11.21
CA PHE A 334 15.95 4.73 -12.43
C PHE A 334 14.84 4.76 -13.47
N LEU A 335 14.42 5.96 -13.87
CA LEU A 335 13.37 6.15 -14.86
C LEU A 335 13.90 6.93 -16.06
N ILE A 336 13.38 6.62 -17.24
CA ILE A 336 13.68 7.39 -18.45
C ILE A 336 12.83 8.65 -18.47
N TYR A 337 13.45 9.78 -18.79
CA TYR A 337 12.78 11.06 -18.97
C TYR A 337 11.74 10.97 -20.07
N GLY A 338 10.46 10.99 -19.70
CA GLY A 338 9.35 10.72 -20.61
C GLY A 338 8.30 11.82 -20.62
N PRO A 339 7.74 12.17 -21.80
CA PRO A 339 6.71 13.18 -21.93
C PRO A 339 5.36 12.62 -21.48
N VAL A 340 4.74 13.26 -20.49
CA VAL A 340 3.39 12.93 -20.03
C VAL A 340 2.43 14.03 -20.49
N PRO A 341 1.36 13.72 -21.21
CA PRO A 341 0.36 14.71 -21.63
C PRO A 341 -0.08 15.63 -20.48
N GLY A 342 -0.18 16.93 -20.77
CA GLY A 342 -0.51 17.95 -19.78
C GLY A 342 0.66 18.47 -18.95
N THR A 343 1.88 18.06 -19.24
CA THR A 343 3.09 18.59 -18.60
C THR A 343 3.87 19.53 -19.53
N PRO A 344 4.64 20.50 -18.99
CA PRO A 344 5.46 21.39 -19.83
C PRO A 344 6.45 20.64 -20.71
N PHE A 345 7.02 19.54 -20.23
CA PHE A 345 7.91 18.72 -21.04
C PHE A 345 7.19 18.12 -22.25
N TYR A 346 5.97 17.61 -22.07
CA TYR A 346 5.16 17.10 -23.18
C TYR A 346 4.89 18.19 -24.23
N GLU A 347 4.49 19.39 -23.79
CA GLU A 347 4.21 20.52 -24.68
C GLU A 347 5.48 20.91 -25.46
N ARG A 348 6.66 20.93 -24.84
CA ARG A 348 7.94 21.16 -25.50
C ARG A 348 8.21 20.08 -26.56
N VAL A 349 8.07 18.81 -26.20
CA VAL A 349 8.29 17.65 -27.11
C VAL A 349 7.40 17.74 -28.35
N MET A 350 6.14 18.10 -28.16
CA MET A 350 5.21 18.25 -29.28
C MET A 350 5.55 19.46 -30.16
N LYS A 351 5.87 20.61 -29.55
CA LYS A 351 6.23 21.85 -30.27
C LYS A 351 7.51 21.71 -31.10
N GLU A 352 8.50 20.99 -30.56
CA GLU A 352 9.81 20.81 -31.19
C GLU A 352 9.92 19.54 -32.04
N ASN A 353 8.82 18.80 -32.22
CA ASN A 353 8.76 17.53 -32.98
C ASN A 353 9.77 16.48 -32.52
N LEU A 354 10.00 16.40 -31.22
CA LEU A 354 10.97 15.48 -30.62
C LEU A 354 10.45 14.07 -30.42
N LEU A 355 9.15 13.81 -30.56
CA LEU A 355 8.60 12.47 -30.43
C LEU A 355 9.09 11.58 -31.57
N HIS A 356 9.38 10.31 -31.30
CA HIS A 356 9.69 9.35 -32.36
C HIS A 356 8.49 9.11 -33.26
N ASP A 357 8.71 8.96 -34.55
CA ASP A 357 7.67 8.88 -35.59
C ASP A 357 6.65 7.75 -35.37
N VAL A 358 7.09 6.64 -34.78
CA VAL A 358 6.22 5.51 -34.43
C VAL A 358 5.13 5.92 -33.43
N TYR A 359 5.45 6.80 -32.49
CA TYR A 359 4.51 7.29 -31.47
C TYR A 359 3.63 8.44 -31.95
N ILE A 360 4.09 9.19 -32.97
CA ILE A 360 3.26 10.17 -33.67
C ILE A 360 2.15 9.44 -34.44
N LYS A 361 2.51 8.33 -35.12
CA LYS A 361 1.56 7.51 -35.90
C LYS A 361 0.61 6.70 -35.00
N ASP A 362 1.06 6.30 -33.83
CA ASP A 362 0.27 5.53 -32.86
C ASP A 362 0.36 6.14 -31.45
N PRO A 363 -0.49 7.14 -31.14
CA PRO A 363 -0.51 7.75 -29.81
C PRO A 363 -0.85 6.77 -28.69
N GLU A 364 -1.61 5.71 -28.96
CA GLU A 364 -1.92 4.70 -27.94
C GLU A 364 -0.71 3.87 -27.56
N LEU A 365 0.15 3.58 -28.54
CA LEU A 365 1.44 2.95 -28.26
C LEU A 365 2.31 3.86 -27.40
N MET A 366 2.33 5.18 -27.67
CA MET A 366 3.01 6.16 -26.83
C MET A 366 2.51 6.09 -25.38
N TYR A 367 1.20 6.14 -25.15
CA TYR A 367 0.64 6.07 -23.79
C TYR A 367 1.02 4.76 -23.10
N ARG A 368 0.91 3.64 -23.81
CA ARG A 368 1.24 2.31 -23.27
C ARG A 368 2.73 2.17 -22.92
N ARG A 369 3.60 2.83 -23.69
CA ARG A 369 5.06 2.83 -23.51
C ARG A 369 5.55 3.97 -22.61
N GLY A 370 4.68 4.87 -22.20
CA GLY A 370 4.97 5.92 -21.21
C GLY A 370 5.08 5.34 -19.80
N ASP A 371 5.96 4.37 -19.63
CA ASP A 371 6.12 3.54 -18.43
C ASP A 371 7.42 3.86 -17.64
N GLY A 372 8.22 4.81 -18.13
CA GLY A 372 9.52 5.16 -17.55
C GLY A 372 10.66 4.19 -17.89
N PHE A 373 10.42 3.22 -18.78
CA PHE A 373 11.40 2.21 -19.20
C PHE A 373 11.60 2.17 -20.73
N THR A 374 10.84 2.96 -21.45
CA THR A 374 10.90 3.07 -22.90
C THR A 374 11.22 4.50 -23.29
N THR A 375 12.15 4.66 -24.23
CA THR A 375 12.52 5.98 -24.78
C THR A 375 11.50 6.41 -25.81
N LEU A 376 10.78 7.50 -25.51
CA LEU A 376 9.74 8.03 -26.39
C LEU A 376 10.22 9.19 -27.24
N VAL A 377 11.29 9.87 -26.83
CA VAL A 377 11.74 11.17 -27.33
C VAL A 377 13.10 11.04 -28.01
N LYS A 378 13.27 11.76 -29.13
CA LYS A 378 14.57 11.94 -29.78
C LYS A 378 15.52 12.68 -28.84
N HIS A 379 16.70 12.15 -28.62
CA HIS A 379 17.71 12.71 -27.73
C HIS A 379 18.86 13.31 -28.55
N PRO A 380 19.49 14.43 -28.12
CA PRO A 380 20.53 15.08 -28.89
C PRO A 380 21.75 14.20 -29.24
N THR A 381 22.14 13.29 -28.33
CA THR A 381 23.39 12.53 -28.44
C THR A 381 23.25 11.02 -28.30
N LEU A 382 22.17 10.53 -27.73
CA LEU A 382 21.98 9.12 -27.43
C LEU A 382 20.85 8.50 -28.27
N SER A 383 21.05 7.27 -28.76
CA SER A 383 19.95 6.52 -29.37
C SER A 383 18.98 5.98 -28.32
N PRO A 384 17.73 5.68 -28.70
CA PRO A 384 16.76 5.07 -27.78
C PRO A 384 17.28 3.82 -27.07
N GLU A 385 17.91 2.93 -27.82
CA GLU A 385 18.47 1.68 -27.29
C GLU A 385 19.64 1.96 -26.33
N ALA A 386 20.42 3.02 -26.56
CA ALA A 386 21.48 3.45 -25.66
C ALA A 386 20.91 3.90 -24.32
N ILE A 387 19.89 4.76 -24.32
CA ILE A 387 19.22 5.24 -23.10
C ILE A 387 18.65 4.08 -22.30
N GLU A 388 17.94 3.15 -22.96
CA GLU A 388 17.36 1.99 -22.30
C GLU A 388 18.41 1.01 -21.77
N ARG A 389 19.56 0.87 -22.46
CA ARG A 389 20.70 0.09 -21.94
C ARG A 389 21.34 0.76 -20.73
N ILE A 390 21.54 2.08 -20.78
CA ILE A 390 22.10 2.86 -19.67
C ILE A 390 21.18 2.75 -18.44
N GLN A 391 19.86 2.85 -18.60
CA GLN A 391 18.93 2.66 -17.49
C GLN A 391 19.06 1.25 -16.86
N ARG A 392 19.10 0.20 -17.67
CA ARG A 392 19.30 -1.16 -17.17
C ARG A 392 20.62 -1.31 -16.43
N TRP A 393 21.69 -0.74 -16.99
CA TRP A 393 23.00 -0.71 -16.36
C TRP A 393 22.97 0.01 -15.00
N CYS A 394 22.24 1.13 -14.85
CA CYS A 394 22.09 1.80 -13.56
C CYS A 394 21.48 0.89 -12.49
N PHE A 395 20.44 0.10 -12.83
CA PHE A 395 19.86 -0.88 -11.91
C PHE A 395 20.83 -2.01 -11.55
N GLU A 396 21.59 -2.48 -12.53
CA GLU A 396 22.60 -3.52 -12.34
C GLU A 396 23.75 -3.04 -11.46
N GLU A 397 24.26 -1.83 -11.70
CA GLU A 397 25.31 -1.21 -10.89
C GLU A 397 24.87 -0.99 -9.43
N ASP A 398 23.65 -0.46 -9.23
CA ASP A 398 23.08 -0.32 -7.88
C ASP A 398 23.10 -1.66 -7.12
N PHE A 399 22.65 -2.72 -7.79
CA PHE A 399 22.58 -4.06 -7.18
C PHE A 399 23.96 -4.68 -6.98
N GLN A 400 24.88 -4.53 -7.94
CA GLN A 400 26.23 -5.09 -7.86
C GLN A 400 27.10 -4.37 -6.82
N ARG A 401 26.97 -3.04 -6.74
CA ARG A 401 27.83 -2.21 -5.87
C ARG A 401 27.33 -2.14 -4.44
N LEU A 402 26.02 -1.95 -4.26
CA LEU A 402 25.42 -1.76 -2.94
C LEU A 402 24.72 -3.02 -2.38
N GLY A 403 24.52 -4.03 -3.20
CA GLY A 403 23.85 -5.26 -2.80
C GLY A 403 22.32 -5.12 -2.70
N PRO A 404 21.61 -6.17 -2.23
CA PRO A 404 20.16 -6.15 -2.11
C PRO A 404 19.67 -5.11 -1.10
N SER A 405 18.60 -4.41 -1.45
CA SER A 405 18.01 -3.31 -0.66
C SER A 405 17.65 -3.72 0.77
N ILE A 406 17.20 -4.95 0.98
CA ILE A 406 16.83 -5.44 2.31
C ILE A 406 17.99 -5.31 3.32
N TYR A 407 19.23 -5.63 2.93
CA TYR A 407 20.38 -5.53 3.83
C TYR A 407 20.83 -4.09 4.04
N ARG A 408 20.64 -3.20 3.05
CA ARG A 408 20.87 -1.75 3.20
C ARG A 408 19.90 -1.14 4.22
N VAL A 409 18.64 -1.55 4.19
CA VAL A 409 17.63 -1.16 5.20
C VAL A 409 18.06 -1.66 6.57
N LEU A 410 18.47 -2.92 6.70
CA LEU A 410 18.90 -3.48 7.98
C LEU A 410 20.17 -2.81 8.52
N GLU A 411 21.12 -2.42 7.66
CA GLU A 411 22.29 -1.65 8.08
C GLU A 411 21.90 -0.28 8.64
N ALA A 412 20.99 0.45 7.95
CA ALA A 412 20.49 1.72 8.47
C ALA A 412 19.77 1.52 9.81
N ARG A 413 18.92 0.50 9.94
CA ARG A 413 18.23 0.19 11.22
C ARG A 413 19.23 -0.13 12.36
N LEU A 414 20.33 -0.84 12.07
CA LEU A 414 21.37 -1.10 13.04
C LEU A 414 22.05 0.18 13.52
N LEU A 415 22.44 1.07 12.59
CA LEU A 415 23.04 2.36 12.93
C LEU A 415 22.06 3.22 13.76
N GLY A 416 20.81 3.30 13.32
CA GLY A 416 19.78 4.03 14.06
C GLY A 416 19.55 3.47 15.48
N TYR A 417 19.53 2.14 15.64
CA TYR A 417 19.45 1.53 16.97
C TYR A 417 20.64 1.95 17.84
N GLN A 418 21.85 1.84 17.33
CA GLN A 418 23.07 2.18 18.06
C GLN A 418 23.08 3.64 18.53
N ASN A 419 22.63 4.57 17.67
CA ASN A 419 22.63 5.99 17.98
C ASN A 419 21.47 6.42 18.89
N LEU A 420 20.31 5.76 18.79
CA LEU A 420 19.11 6.19 19.49
C LEU A 420 18.82 5.44 20.80
N LYS A 421 19.45 4.27 21.06
CA LYS A 421 19.17 3.42 22.23
C LYS A 421 19.38 4.10 23.58
N HIS A 422 20.25 5.11 23.64
CA HIS A 422 20.55 5.88 24.84
C HIS A 422 20.03 7.33 24.78
N SER A 423 19.19 7.68 23.80
CA SER A 423 18.65 9.01 23.68
C SER A 423 17.88 9.43 24.95
N PRO A 424 18.02 10.67 25.44
CA PRO A 424 17.19 11.18 26.51
C PRO A 424 15.71 11.27 26.14
N ASN A 425 15.39 11.39 24.84
CA ASN A 425 14.04 11.47 24.33
C ASN A 425 13.36 10.07 24.31
N PRO A 426 12.24 9.88 25.04
CA PRO A 426 11.58 8.57 25.13
C PRO A 426 11.02 8.08 23.80
N LEU A 427 10.60 8.97 22.89
CA LEU A 427 10.13 8.58 21.56
C LEU A 427 11.27 8.03 20.70
N LEU A 428 12.46 8.63 20.78
CA LEU A 428 13.63 8.16 20.04
C LEU A 428 14.14 6.82 20.61
N ARG A 429 14.12 6.62 21.94
CA ARG A 429 14.38 5.29 22.51
C ARG A 429 13.37 4.25 22.07
N ALA A 430 12.08 4.62 22.05
CA ALA A 430 11.03 3.73 21.54
C ALA A 430 11.22 3.38 20.06
N LYS A 431 11.75 4.32 19.26
CA LYS A 431 12.12 4.08 17.85
C LYS A 431 13.31 3.11 17.76
N ALA A 432 14.32 3.23 18.63
CA ALA A 432 15.43 2.28 18.70
C ALA A 432 14.93 0.85 19.02
N GLU A 433 14.02 0.69 19.98
CA GLU A 433 13.41 -0.62 20.29
C GLU A 433 12.64 -1.19 19.11
N TYR A 434 11.93 -0.35 18.36
CA TYR A 434 11.28 -0.77 17.12
C TYR A 434 12.30 -1.29 16.10
N TYR A 435 13.41 -0.58 15.87
CA TYR A 435 14.49 -1.04 15.00
C TYR A 435 15.11 -2.36 15.48
N ALA A 436 15.32 -2.51 16.80
CA ALA A 436 15.79 -3.77 17.37
C ALA A 436 14.84 -4.94 17.08
N SER A 437 13.53 -4.70 17.11
CA SER A 437 12.54 -5.74 16.77
C SER A 437 12.62 -6.14 15.29
N GLU A 438 12.74 -5.17 14.37
CA GLU A 438 12.92 -5.43 12.94
C GLU A 438 14.21 -6.23 12.67
N LEU A 439 15.32 -5.89 13.32
CA LEU A 439 16.60 -6.59 13.19
C LEU A 439 16.51 -8.05 13.64
N ARG A 440 15.79 -8.35 14.74
CA ARG A 440 15.56 -9.72 15.21
C ARG A 440 14.68 -10.53 14.24
N VAL A 441 13.61 -9.93 13.74
CA VAL A 441 12.71 -10.57 12.77
C VAL A 441 13.44 -10.89 11.46
N ALA A 442 14.46 -10.11 11.11
CA ALA A 442 15.21 -10.28 9.86
C ALA A 442 16.28 -11.40 9.89
N TYR A 443 16.56 -12.06 11.02
CA TYR A 443 17.55 -13.14 11.08
C TYR A 443 17.44 -14.19 9.95
N PRO A 444 16.25 -14.65 9.57
CA PRO A 444 16.12 -15.66 8.52
C PRO A 444 16.63 -15.25 7.15
N VAL A 445 16.68 -13.95 6.81
CA VAL A 445 17.05 -13.53 5.45
C VAL A 445 18.55 -13.57 5.17
N PHE A 446 19.42 -13.61 6.21
CA PHE A 446 20.87 -13.52 6.04
C PHE A 446 21.47 -14.70 5.30
N LEU A 447 20.96 -15.93 5.52
CA LEU A 447 21.44 -17.11 4.81
C LEU A 447 21.28 -16.94 3.29
N ALA A 448 20.13 -16.45 2.83
CA ALA A 448 19.89 -16.18 1.41
C ALA A 448 20.90 -15.17 0.85
N GLY A 449 21.16 -14.08 1.56
CA GLY A 449 22.13 -13.06 1.13
C GLY A 449 23.56 -13.56 1.02
N ARG A 450 24.01 -14.36 1.97
CA ARG A 450 25.37 -14.95 1.95
C ARG A 450 25.54 -15.98 0.82
N LEU A 451 24.48 -16.69 0.46
CA LEU A 451 24.54 -17.71 -0.59
C LEU A 451 24.32 -17.11 -1.98
N LEU A 452 23.35 -16.21 -2.12
CA LEU A 452 22.79 -15.76 -3.38
C LEU A 452 23.06 -14.27 -3.69
N GLY A 453 23.82 -13.58 -2.85
CA GLY A 453 24.23 -12.19 -3.09
C GLY A 453 25.04 -12.05 -4.40
N PRO A 454 24.96 -10.88 -5.10
CA PRO A 454 25.41 -10.74 -6.48
C PRO A 454 26.90 -11.03 -6.70
N ASN A 455 27.75 -10.74 -5.73
CA ASN A 455 29.19 -10.98 -5.82
C ASN A 455 29.82 -11.27 -4.45
N ALA A 456 31.10 -11.66 -4.44
CA ALA A 456 31.81 -12.05 -3.23
C ALA A 456 31.97 -10.91 -2.23
N ALA A 457 32.12 -9.66 -2.69
CA ALA A 457 32.26 -8.49 -1.81
C ALA A 457 30.95 -8.22 -1.06
N VAL A 458 29.82 -8.24 -1.76
CA VAL A 458 28.49 -8.08 -1.18
C VAL A 458 28.17 -9.22 -0.22
N ARG A 459 28.47 -10.48 -0.59
CA ARG A 459 28.25 -11.62 0.33
C ARG A 459 29.04 -11.51 1.62
N ARG A 460 30.31 -11.02 1.56
CA ARG A 460 31.12 -10.74 2.75
C ARG A 460 30.52 -9.61 3.58
N TRP A 461 30.14 -8.50 2.96
CA TRP A 461 29.49 -7.39 3.66
C TRP A 461 28.21 -7.84 4.38
N ILE A 462 27.37 -8.66 3.74
CA ILE A 462 26.17 -9.23 4.38
C ILE A 462 26.55 -10.09 5.59
N GLY A 463 27.59 -10.91 5.50
CA GLY A 463 28.08 -11.69 6.62
C GLY A 463 28.65 -10.83 7.77
N ASP A 464 29.29 -9.71 7.45
CA ASP A 464 29.75 -8.73 8.45
C ASP A 464 28.57 -8.04 9.14
N LEU A 465 27.57 -7.63 8.37
CA LEU A 465 26.35 -7.03 8.90
C LEU A 465 25.61 -8.00 9.84
N GLU A 466 25.48 -9.27 9.44
CA GLU A 466 24.90 -10.32 10.29
C GLU A 466 25.64 -10.43 11.64
N ARG A 467 26.98 -10.45 11.62
CA ARG A 467 27.78 -10.51 12.86
C ARG A 467 27.57 -9.29 13.74
N ARG A 468 27.53 -8.08 13.16
CA ARG A 468 27.25 -6.82 13.88
C ARG A 468 25.87 -6.84 14.53
N ILE A 469 24.84 -7.32 13.81
CA ILE A 469 23.49 -7.45 14.35
C ILE A 469 23.46 -8.49 15.48
N HIS A 470 24.13 -9.63 15.33
CA HIS A 470 24.20 -10.65 16.40
C HIS A 470 24.93 -10.13 17.65
N ALA A 471 25.91 -9.25 17.50
CA ALA A 471 26.61 -8.63 18.63
C ALA A 471 25.70 -7.74 19.47
N GLU A 472 24.79 -7.02 18.82
CA GLU A 472 23.84 -6.10 19.48
C GLU A 472 22.54 -6.80 19.96
N MET A 473 22.00 -7.71 19.15
CA MET A 473 20.68 -8.31 19.36
C MET A 473 20.73 -9.72 19.97
N GLY A 474 21.93 -10.32 20.09
CA GLY A 474 22.10 -11.71 20.45
C GLY A 474 22.08 -12.66 19.25
N ARG A 475 22.42 -13.92 19.49
CA ARG A 475 22.42 -14.96 18.45
C ARG A 475 21.00 -15.49 18.22
N PRO A 476 20.65 -15.86 16.95
CA PRO A 476 19.34 -16.41 16.66
C PRO A 476 19.10 -17.76 17.35
N ALA A 477 17.88 -17.99 17.79
CA ALA A 477 17.44 -19.27 18.32
C ALA A 477 17.55 -20.38 17.24
N PRO A 478 17.66 -21.67 17.64
CA PRO A 478 17.69 -22.78 16.68
C PRO A 478 16.51 -22.79 15.70
N SER A 479 15.33 -22.40 16.14
CA SER A 479 14.14 -22.26 15.29
C SER A 479 14.32 -21.22 14.17
N GLU A 480 15.05 -20.14 14.41
CA GLU A 480 15.34 -19.12 13.40
C GLU A 480 16.28 -19.65 12.29
N ARG A 481 17.17 -20.57 12.64
CA ARG A 481 18.02 -21.25 11.64
C ARG A 481 17.18 -22.10 10.68
N PHE A 482 16.17 -22.79 11.17
CA PHE A 482 15.23 -23.52 10.32
C PHE A 482 14.45 -22.56 9.41
N LYS A 483 13.96 -21.44 9.95
CA LYS A 483 13.30 -20.39 9.16
C LYS A 483 14.23 -19.81 8.07
N SER A 484 15.55 -19.77 8.30
CA SER A 484 16.51 -19.30 7.30
C SER A 484 16.55 -20.22 6.06
N VAL A 485 16.47 -21.53 6.25
CA VAL A 485 16.38 -22.49 5.13
C VAL A 485 15.05 -22.31 4.39
N MET A 486 13.94 -22.15 5.12
CA MET A 486 12.64 -21.86 4.53
C MET A 486 12.64 -20.54 3.73
N ALA A 487 13.33 -19.50 4.23
CA ALA A 487 13.46 -18.22 3.53
C ALA A 487 14.20 -18.35 2.19
N VAL A 488 15.25 -19.19 2.12
CA VAL A 488 15.92 -19.51 0.85
C VAL A 488 14.96 -20.22 -0.10
N GLY A 489 14.22 -21.22 0.38
CA GLY A 489 13.21 -21.92 -0.41
C GLY A 489 12.12 -20.97 -0.94
N ALA A 490 11.65 -20.04 -0.10
CA ALA A 490 10.67 -19.01 -0.48
C ALA A 490 11.21 -18.07 -1.57
N ALA A 491 12.48 -17.66 -1.45
CA ALA A 491 13.14 -16.80 -2.44
C ALA A 491 13.25 -17.50 -3.80
N LEU A 492 13.69 -18.76 -3.82
CA LEU A 492 13.77 -19.57 -5.04
C LEU A 492 12.39 -19.82 -5.65
N TRP A 493 11.36 -20.10 -4.84
CA TRP A 493 9.99 -20.22 -5.29
C TRP A 493 9.48 -18.92 -5.91
N SER A 494 9.74 -17.78 -5.28
CA SER A 494 9.39 -16.46 -5.82
C SER A 494 10.05 -16.21 -7.17
N ALA A 495 11.34 -16.55 -7.33
CA ALA A 495 12.05 -16.44 -8.60
C ALA A 495 11.43 -17.32 -9.69
N LEU A 496 11.05 -18.56 -9.34
CA LEU A 496 10.42 -19.49 -10.28
C LEU A 496 9.04 -19.00 -10.73
N THR A 497 8.20 -18.56 -9.80
CA THR A 497 6.85 -18.03 -10.11
C THR A 497 6.91 -16.77 -10.95
N LEU A 498 7.93 -15.91 -10.74
CA LEU A 498 8.19 -14.75 -11.59
C LEU A 498 8.57 -15.15 -13.01
N LYS A 499 9.52 -16.09 -13.13
CA LYS A 499 9.99 -16.55 -14.44
C LYS A 499 8.89 -17.22 -15.26
N LEU A 500 7.95 -17.90 -14.60
CA LEU A 500 6.85 -18.65 -15.24
C LEU A 500 5.54 -17.84 -15.30
N ASP A 501 5.52 -16.58 -14.84
CA ASP A 501 4.33 -15.73 -14.73
C ASP A 501 3.17 -16.39 -13.96
N TRP A 502 3.51 -17.22 -12.96
CA TRP A 502 2.53 -17.93 -12.14
C TRP A 502 2.05 -17.08 -10.97
N PHE A 503 0.74 -17.13 -10.69
CA PHE A 503 0.12 -16.45 -9.54
C PHE A 503 0.35 -14.94 -9.47
N GLN A 504 0.57 -14.29 -10.62
CA GLN A 504 0.89 -12.87 -10.68
C GLN A 504 -0.36 -11.97 -10.59
N HIS A 505 -1.54 -12.48 -10.96
CA HIS A 505 -2.77 -11.71 -10.89
C HIS A 505 -3.33 -11.71 -9.45
N PRO A 506 -3.55 -10.54 -8.82
CA PRO A 506 -4.19 -10.47 -7.51
C PRO A 506 -5.65 -10.95 -7.58
N ARG A 507 -6.15 -11.44 -6.46
CA ARG A 507 -7.56 -11.80 -6.33
C ARG A 507 -8.42 -10.55 -6.26
N LEU A 508 -9.68 -10.68 -6.70
CA LEU A 508 -10.69 -9.63 -6.57
C LEU A 508 -10.76 -9.14 -5.11
N ILE A 509 -10.68 -7.82 -4.95
CA ILE A 509 -11.08 -7.13 -3.73
C ILE A 509 -12.37 -6.39 -4.06
N ARG A 510 -13.43 -6.70 -3.32
CA ARG A 510 -14.75 -6.08 -3.47
C ARG A 510 -15.12 -5.40 -2.16
N THR A 511 -15.21 -4.08 -2.18
CA THR A 511 -15.62 -3.26 -1.04
C THR A 511 -17.02 -2.68 -1.31
N THR A 512 -17.84 -2.57 -0.27
CA THR A 512 -19.21 -2.06 -0.38
C THR A 512 -19.41 -0.92 0.61
N TYR A 513 -20.05 0.14 0.14
CA TYR A 513 -20.33 1.33 0.92
C TYR A 513 -21.84 1.64 0.84
N ARG A 514 -22.47 1.88 1.98
CA ARG A 514 -23.88 2.34 2.11
C ARG A 514 -24.86 1.59 1.19
N LEU A 515 -24.69 0.27 1.04
CA LEU A 515 -25.68 -0.49 0.30
C LEU A 515 -27.02 -0.41 1.06
N PRO A 516 -28.13 -0.09 0.37
CA PRO A 516 -29.44 -0.18 0.99
C PRO A 516 -29.66 -1.61 1.47
N ASP A 517 -30.47 -1.81 2.49
CA ASP A 517 -30.81 -3.06 3.22
C ASP A 517 -30.85 -4.37 2.41
N LYS A 518 -29.88 -4.57 1.55
CA LYS A 518 -29.70 -5.82 0.84
C LYS A 518 -29.13 -6.79 1.86
N ARG A 519 -29.97 -7.73 2.27
CA ARG A 519 -29.58 -8.78 3.19
C ARG A 519 -28.31 -9.45 2.68
N TRP A 520 -27.30 -9.43 3.53
CA TRP A 520 -25.99 -9.99 3.21
C TRP A 520 -26.09 -11.47 2.82
N SER A 521 -25.35 -11.88 1.79
CA SER A 521 -25.08 -13.27 1.50
C SER A 521 -24.25 -13.89 2.64
N ALA A 522 -24.17 -15.20 2.71
CA ALA A 522 -23.33 -15.89 3.68
C ALA A 522 -21.84 -15.48 3.52
N PHE A 523 -21.41 -15.15 2.29
CA PHE A 523 -20.05 -14.68 2.02
C PHE A 523 -19.81 -13.27 2.57
N GLU A 524 -20.74 -12.34 2.37
CA GLU A 524 -20.63 -10.96 2.89
C GLU A 524 -20.68 -10.96 4.44
N MET A 525 -21.50 -11.80 5.03
CA MET A 525 -21.53 -12.01 6.48
C MET A 525 -20.21 -12.60 6.99
N TRP A 526 -19.65 -13.58 6.30
CA TRP A 526 -18.35 -14.16 6.63
C TRP A 526 -17.23 -13.14 6.52
N GLU A 527 -17.24 -12.33 5.47
CA GLU A 527 -16.20 -11.31 5.21
C GLU A 527 -16.18 -10.28 6.34
N GLU A 528 -17.35 -9.82 6.80
CA GLU A 528 -17.45 -8.86 7.90
C GLU A 528 -17.01 -9.47 9.24
N LEU A 529 -17.49 -10.66 9.55
CA LEU A 529 -17.13 -11.34 10.79
C LEU A 529 -15.64 -11.75 10.83
N HIS A 530 -15.03 -11.98 9.66
CA HIS A 530 -13.62 -12.35 9.54
C HIS A 530 -12.66 -11.15 9.66
N ARG A 531 -13.10 -9.94 9.28
CA ARG A 531 -12.24 -8.74 9.22
C ARG A 531 -11.80 -8.20 10.59
N ASN A 532 -12.53 -8.44 11.64
CA ASN A 532 -12.48 -7.66 12.88
C ASN A 532 -12.15 -8.48 14.10
N VAL A 533 -11.08 -9.29 14.12
CA VAL A 533 -10.78 -10.05 15.32
C VAL A 533 -9.31 -10.11 15.65
N ALA A 534 -8.95 -9.44 16.73
CA ALA A 534 -7.88 -9.85 17.64
C ALA A 534 -8.13 -9.23 19.02
N SER A 535 -8.34 -10.07 20.00
CA SER A 535 -8.07 -9.76 21.41
C SER A 535 -6.81 -10.54 21.82
N PRO A 536 -5.99 -10.06 22.75
CA PRO A 536 -4.83 -10.80 23.23
C PRO A 536 -5.21 -12.12 23.93
N ASP A 537 -6.43 -12.22 24.47
CA ASP A 537 -6.84 -13.32 25.34
C ASP A 537 -7.73 -14.36 24.64
N PHE A 538 -8.30 -14.05 23.47
CA PHE A 538 -9.07 -15.01 22.70
C PHE A 538 -8.91 -14.87 21.19
N SER A 539 -9.09 -15.94 20.44
CA SER A 539 -9.04 -15.97 18.99
C SER A 539 -10.39 -16.36 18.40
N ILE A 540 -10.71 -15.80 17.23
CA ILE A 540 -11.89 -16.15 16.46
C ILE A 540 -11.46 -16.67 15.08
N GLN A 541 -11.96 -17.83 14.70
CA GLN A 541 -11.83 -18.38 13.37
C GLN A 541 -13.21 -18.38 12.70
N VAL A 542 -13.31 -17.76 11.54
CA VAL A 542 -14.58 -17.70 10.80
C VAL A 542 -14.45 -18.47 9.50
N GLU A 543 -15.29 -19.48 9.30
CA GLU A 543 -15.32 -20.34 8.11
C GLU A 543 -16.67 -20.20 7.39
N LEU A 544 -16.64 -20.18 6.07
CA LEU A 544 -17.84 -20.19 5.25
C LEU A 544 -18.10 -21.56 4.65
N GLN A 545 -19.22 -22.18 5.02
CA GLN A 545 -19.70 -23.41 4.38
C GLN A 545 -20.61 -23.07 3.19
N HIS A 546 -20.03 -22.97 2.01
CA HIS A 546 -20.73 -22.56 0.78
C HIS A 546 -21.94 -23.44 0.44
N ALA A 547 -21.84 -24.76 0.63
CA ALA A 547 -22.91 -25.69 0.29
C ALA A 547 -24.18 -25.50 1.15
N LYS A 548 -24.02 -25.11 2.42
CA LYS A 548 -25.11 -24.93 3.38
C LYS A 548 -25.51 -23.47 3.57
N GLN A 549 -24.81 -22.51 2.94
CA GLN A 549 -25.01 -21.07 3.15
C GLN A 549 -24.94 -20.67 4.64
N GLN A 550 -24.01 -21.29 5.37
CA GLN A 550 -23.82 -21.09 6.80
C GLN A 550 -22.45 -20.49 7.08
N VAL A 551 -22.39 -19.58 8.04
CA VAL A 551 -21.14 -19.03 8.57
C VAL A 551 -20.84 -19.71 9.90
N TRP A 552 -19.65 -20.28 10.02
CA TRP A 552 -19.17 -20.88 11.25
C TRP A 552 -18.21 -19.92 11.93
N MET A 553 -18.42 -19.69 13.21
CA MET A 553 -17.53 -18.88 14.05
C MET A 553 -17.08 -19.74 15.23
N ARG A 554 -15.79 -20.06 15.26
CA ARG A 554 -15.16 -20.80 16.36
C ARG A 554 -14.44 -19.83 17.27
N LEU A 555 -14.74 -19.90 18.56
CA LEU A 555 -14.09 -19.11 19.61
C LEU A 555 -13.12 -20.00 20.39
N GLU A 556 -11.92 -19.49 20.67
CA GLU A 556 -10.88 -20.20 21.42
C GLU A 556 -10.18 -19.24 22.38
N GLY A 557 -10.02 -19.61 23.64
CA GLY A 557 -9.40 -18.79 24.69
C GLY A 557 -10.38 -18.28 25.74
N ALA A 558 -10.01 -17.22 26.48
CA ALA A 558 -10.82 -16.61 27.52
C ALA A 558 -11.61 -15.40 26.97
N LEU A 559 -12.91 -15.39 27.14
CA LEU A 559 -13.80 -14.32 26.66
C LEU A 559 -14.29 -13.49 27.84
N SER A 560 -13.81 -12.25 27.96
CA SER A 560 -14.28 -11.30 28.98
C SER A 560 -15.66 -10.73 28.64
N ALA A 561 -16.34 -10.12 29.63
CA ALA A 561 -17.63 -9.46 29.42
C ALA A 561 -17.60 -8.38 28.35
N ASN A 562 -16.54 -7.55 28.31
CA ASN A 562 -16.38 -6.49 27.31
C ASN A 562 -16.17 -7.06 25.90
N ASP A 563 -15.37 -8.13 25.78
CA ASP A 563 -15.16 -8.81 24.49
C ASP A 563 -16.44 -9.48 24.01
N ALA A 564 -17.21 -10.07 24.93
CA ALA A 564 -18.50 -10.69 24.63
C ALA A 564 -19.54 -9.66 24.15
N GLU A 565 -19.54 -8.44 24.70
CA GLU A 565 -20.42 -7.36 24.28
C GLU A 565 -20.07 -6.86 22.87
N GLY A 566 -18.79 -6.59 22.60
CA GLY A 566 -18.32 -6.20 21.27
C GLY A 566 -18.57 -7.28 20.21
N LEU A 567 -18.41 -8.56 20.57
CA LEU A 567 -18.70 -9.69 19.70
C LEU A 567 -20.20 -9.83 19.44
N ALA A 568 -21.04 -9.70 20.48
CA ALA A 568 -22.49 -9.76 20.36
C ALA A 568 -23.03 -8.68 19.44
N HIS A 569 -22.55 -7.45 19.59
CA HIS A 569 -22.96 -6.32 18.74
C HIS A 569 -22.65 -6.60 17.26
N ARG A 570 -21.46 -7.06 16.94
CA ARG A 570 -21.05 -7.39 15.55
C ARG A 570 -21.86 -8.54 14.96
N ILE A 571 -22.09 -9.59 15.72
CA ILE A 571 -22.94 -10.70 15.30
C ILE A 571 -24.37 -10.21 15.06
N GLN A 572 -24.90 -9.36 15.93
CA GLN A 572 -26.23 -8.77 15.80
C GLN A 572 -26.35 -7.95 14.53
N GLU A 573 -25.40 -7.05 14.24
CA GLU A 573 -25.39 -6.27 13.00
C GLU A 573 -25.34 -7.16 11.76
N SER A 574 -24.46 -8.17 11.77
CA SER A 574 -24.32 -9.10 10.65
C SER A 574 -25.59 -9.92 10.41
N LEU A 575 -26.26 -10.37 11.48
CA LEU A 575 -27.53 -11.08 11.38
C LEU A 575 -28.69 -10.16 10.99
N ALA A 576 -28.70 -8.91 11.42
CA ALA A 576 -29.70 -7.93 10.99
C ALA A 576 -29.66 -7.68 9.46
N ARG A 577 -28.47 -7.69 8.88
CA ARG A 577 -28.23 -7.46 7.46
C ARG A 577 -28.25 -8.73 6.59
N SER A 578 -28.33 -9.94 7.19
CA SER A 578 -28.31 -11.23 6.50
C SER A 578 -29.54 -12.05 6.80
N LYS A 579 -29.86 -13.04 5.95
CA LYS A 579 -30.81 -14.14 6.25
C LYS A 579 -30.12 -15.45 6.63
N ASN A 580 -28.79 -15.49 6.63
CA ASN A 580 -28.04 -16.71 6.78
C ASN A 580 -28.02 -17.18 8.24
N HIS A 581 -27.66 -18.44 8.41
CA HIS A 581 -27.50 -19.05 9.73
C HIS A 581 -26.04 -18.92 10.19
N LEU A 582 -25.87 -18.65 11.48
CA LEU A 582 -24.58 -18.63 12.16
C LEU A 582 -24.45 -19.85 13.06
N VAL A 583 -23.33 -20.53 12.99
CA VAL A 583 -22.94 -21.57 13.92
C VAL A 583 -21.83 -21.07 14.81
N LEU A 584 -22.08 -20.96 16.11
CA LEU A 584 -21.08 -20.56 17.10
C LEU A 584 -20.47 -21.83 17.71
N ASP A 585 -19.24 -22.14 17.40
CA ASP A 585 -18.49 -23.25 17.99
C ASP A 585 -17.70 -22.77 19.22
N LEU A 586 -18.18 -23.14 20.39
CA LEU A 586 -17.66 -22.72 21.69
C LEU A 586 -16.89 -23.86 22.40
N LYS A 587 -16.56 -24.94 21.70
CA LYS A 587 -15.88 -26.12 22.31
C LYS A 587 -14.54 -25.80 22.92
N LYS A 588 -13.82 -24.83 22.33
CA LYS A 588 -12.46 -24.46 22.75
C LYS A 588 -12.39 -23.18 23.59
N LEU A 589 -13.55 -22.64 23.96
CA LEU A 589 -13.62 -21.52 24.89
C LEU A 589 -13.21 -21.99 26.29
N HIS A 590 -12.48 -21.16 27.03
CA HIS A 590 -12.17 -21.43 28.43
C HIS A 590 -13.41 -21.13 29.28
N TRP A 591 -13.89 -22.13 29.99
CA TRP A 591 -15.11 -22.07 30.81
C TRP A 591 -14.71 -21.93 32.27
N ASP A 592 -14.32 -20.74 32.68
CA ASP A 592 -13.96 -20.40 34.06
C ASP A 592 -14.89 -19.29 34.62
N LYS A 593 -14.59 -18.82 35.83
CA LYS A 593 -15.41 -17.79 36.49
C LYS A 593 -15.33 -16.40 35.82
N THR A 594 -14.41 -16.18 34.92
CA THR A 594 -14.22 -14.90 34.20
C THR A 594 -15.01 -14.87 32.90
N THR A 595 -15.46 -16.02 32.39
CA THR A 595 -16.23 -16.14 31.15
C THR A 595 -17.66 -15.67 31.37
N ASP A 596 -18.01 -14.52 30.80
CA ASP A 596 -19.36 -13.95 30.86
C ASP A 596 -19.96 -13.86 29.45
N LEU A 597 -20.95 -14.71 29.18
CA LEU A 597 -21.68 -14.76 27.92
C LEU A 597 -23.07 -14.10 27.99
N LYS A 598 -23.36 -13.40 29.07
CA LYS A 598 -24.61 -12.66 29.23
C LYS A 598 -24.87 -11.66 28.09
N PRO A 599 -23.88 -10.86 27.61
CA PRO A 599 -24.10 -9.96 26.48
C PRO A 599 -24.49 -10.70 25.19
N LEU A 600 -23.81 -11.81 24.87
CA LEU A 600 -24.15 -12.65 23.70
C LEU A 600 -25.58 -13.20 23.80
N ARG A 601 -25.97 -13.69 24.95
CA ARG A 601 -27.28 -14.25 25.19
C ARG A 601 -28.39 -13.20 25.05
N GLU A 602 -28.24 -12.05 25.67
CA GLU A 602 -29.25 -10.98 25.68
C GLU A 602 -29.40 -10.30 24.34
N GLN A 603 -28.30 -9.93 23.71
CA GLN A 603 -28.34 -9.21 22.43
C GLN A 603 -28.74 -10.12 21.25
N LEU A 604 -28.39 -11.40 21.29
CA LEU A 604 -28.69 -12.34 20.21
C LEU A 604 -30.00 -13.12 20.39
N ALA A 605 -30.74 -12.91 21.47
CA ALA A 605 -32.00 -13.59 21.76
C ALA A 605 -33.05 -13.50 20.63
N ASN A 606 -33.14 -12.34 19.98
CA ASN A 606 -34.03 -12.09 18.86
C ASN A 606 -33.66 -12.88 17.58
N TYR A 607 -32.46 -13.43 17.52
CA TYR A 607 -31.96 -14.20 16.37
C TYR A 607 -31.83 -15.69 16.65
N ARG A 608 -32.43 -16.18 17.75
CA ARG A 608 -32.33 -17.58 18.22
C ARG A 608 -32.65 -18.63 17.15
N SER A 609 -33.56 -18.35 16.24
CA SER A 609 -33.93 -19.27 15.14
C SER A 609 -32.87 -19.38 14.04
N ARG A 610 -31.88 -18.49 14.05
CA ARG A 610 -30.83 -18.41 13.04
C ARG A 610 -29.44 -18.67 13.61
N ILE A 611 -29.32 -18.89 14.91
CA ILE A 611 -28.07 -19.21 15.57
C ILE A 611 -28.13 -20.65 16.10
N CYS A 612 -27.14 -21.44 15.72
CA CYS A 612 -26.86 -22.74 16.29
C CYS A 612 -25.60 -22.66 17.14
N VAL A 613 -25.56 -23.36 18.26
CA VAL A 613 -24.37 -23.42 19.11
C VAL A 613 -23.79 -24.83 19.14
N VAL A 614 -22.47 -24.91 19.14
CA VAL A 614 -21.73 -26.15 19.37
C VAL A 614 -21.04 -26.03 20.72
N LEU A 615 -21.46 -26.79 21.69
CA LEU A 615 -21.02 -26.73 23.07
C LEU A 615 -20.05 -27.88 23.40
N PRO A 616 -19.17 -27.73 24.41
CA PRO A 616 -18.33 -28.83 24.88
C PRO A 616 -19.16 -29.96 25.44
N LYS A 617 -18.63 -31.19 25.49
CA LYS A 617 -19.31 -32.33 26.14
C LYS A 617 -19.50 -32.00 27.62
N LEU A 618 -20.74 -32.15 28.07
CA LEU A 618 -21.23 -31.83 29.41
C LEU A 618 -20.62 -32.72 30.50
N SER A 619 -19.39 -32.51 30.91
CA SER A 619 -18.81 -33.16 32.10
C SER A 619 -18.69 -32.23 33.32
N ALA A 620 -18.91 -30.91 33.17
CA ALA A 620 -19.03 -29.96 34.29
C ALA A 620 -19.97 -28.83 33.83
N ALA A 621 -21.13 -28.76 34.42
CA ALA A 621 -22.19 -27.81 34.05
C ALA A 621 -21.84 -26.38 34.49
N HIS A 622 -21.13 -25.63 33.62
CA HIS A 622 -21.04 -24.18 33.79
C HIS A 622 -22.45 -23.59 33.56
N PRO A 623 -22.95 -22.71 34.43
CA PRO A 623 -24.32 -22.17 34.32
C PRO A 623 -24.61 -21.53 32.94
N GLU A 624 -23.65 -20.84 32.36
CA GLU A 624 -23.76 -20.20 31.03
C GLU A 624 -23.95 -21.22 29.88
N ILE A 625 -23.37 -22.44 29.98
CA ILE A 625 -23.57 -23.49 28.97
C ILE A 625 -25.03 -23.93 28.96
N ILE A 626 -25.64 -24.11 30.15
CA ILE A 626 -27.03 -24.50 30.29
C ILE A 626 -27.96 -23.44 29.71
N LEU A 627 -27.67 -22.17 30.01
CA LEU A 627 -28.46 -21.03 29.53
C LEU A 627 -28.36 -20.86 28.01
N LEU A 628 -27.17 -21.01 27.42
CA LEU A 628 -27.01 -20.98 25.97
C LEU A 628 -27.70 -22.15 25.28
N ALA A 629 -27.60 -23.34 25.85
CA ALA A 629 -28.26 -24.54 25.33
C ALA A 629 -29.79 -24.45 25.37
N SER A 630 -30.33 -23.70 26.31
CA SER A 630 -31.79 -23.46 26.42
C SER A 630 -32.29 -22.38 25.44
N LEU A 631 -31.43 -21.44 25.07
CA LEU A 631 -31.81 -20.32 24.23
C LEU A 631 -31.59 -20.57 22.72
N PHE A 632 -30.51 -21.23 22.37
CA PHE A 632 -30.10 -21.47 20.98
C PHE A 632 -30.21 -22.97 20.61
N HIS A 633 -30.47 -23.24 19.32
CA HIS A 633 -30.45 -24.61 18.82
C HIS A 633 -29.05 -25.21 18.91
N GLN A 634 -28.94 -26.42 19.45
CA GLN A 634 -27.69 -27.18 19.41
C GLN A 634 -27.47 -27.73 18.01
N TYR A 635 -26.28 -27.48 17.44
CA TYR A 635 -25.91 -28.05 16.16
C TYR A 635 -25.70 -29.57 16.32
N ARG A 636 -26.55 -30.36 15.67
CA ARG A 636 -26.37 -31.81 15.53
C ARG A 636 -25.76 -32.04 14.15
N GLY A 637 -24.47 -32.35 14.11
CA GLY A 637 -23.63 -32.50 12.92
C GLY A 637 -24.15 -33.45 11.84
#